data_bc20a6ff7f9c92235810d9b61b84c01c
#
_entry.id   bc20a6ff7f9c92235810d9b61b84c01c
#
_cell.length_a   1.000
_cell.length_b   1.000
_cell.length_c   1.000
_cell.angle_alpha   90.00
_cell.angle_beta   90.00
_cell.angle_gamma   90.00
#
_symmetry.space_group_name_H-M   'P 1'
#
loop_
_entity.id
_entity.type
_entity.pdbx_description
1 polymer ?
#
loop_
_entity_poly.entity_id
_entity_poly.type
_entity_poly.pdbx_seq_one_letter_code
_entity_poly.pdbx_strand_id
1 'polypeptide(L)'
;MLAVLVWMTPGDARLTVNGLPWFGENQQELIRLPRRLESALPPAVWRLGLSPAGGRIRFRTNSTLLAVRLEYPSPPDMTNMSDFGQTGVDLYLDGVYHATAVAPKDAAPGKAAETVLFKDLPAAEREVTLYLPLYKPVKVLGVAVDDGAAVKPPARFAVAKPVVFYGTSITQGGCASRPGMSYQAILGRALQLDHVNLGFSGNGRGEAVVANLVAEVDASLFVLDFSQNNPTLESLVAVYEPFLQTLRTKHPNTPILAITPIAAAKNPARLEAMREHIRKVVSAQIAAGDRNLTLVDGLSLLGPGEVDGTVDGVHPNDLGFQRMADRLAPTVAAILKRPPVALVDDREIVVTSAAAVERKRAELIEFIWGAGGFPQGRPARVERGVASPVAGLPAVRSVERFTIRMAAGQENTTYHLAPVKGNGRLVVLHHGHACSFDDAGEARGGGMAHTARRLLEAGFALLLVHMPHFRPGDCAGPSHGDLFALPMVGGSALQLFLEPTAQSLNALRGRYKRVDMVGLSGGGWTTVVYSALDPGIRASFPVAGAVPLHLRTGGSVGDLEQFLPAFYRRAGYLDLFVMGAMGRQQTHIFNRRDNCCFGEAQHDARKLQAAPYPESYRGFGEAVQKVVGGQGRFTVEIDEAATHHMISPWAVERMLELLKQ
;
A
#
# COMPACT_ATOMS: atom_id res chain seq x y z
N MET A 1 -33.39 12.19 -29.38
CA MET A 1 -32.57 11.55 -30.42
C MET A 1 -31.89 10.36 -29.79
N LEU A 2 -31.99 9.16 -30.39
CA LEU A 2 -31.15 8.03 -29.99
C LEU A 2 -29.70 8.44 -30.28
N ALA A 3 -28.83 8.39 -29.27
CA ALA A 3 -27.41 8.70 -29.45
C ALA A 3 -26.82 7.74 -30.49
N VAL A 4 -26.18 8.29 -31.51
CA VAL A 4 -25.43 7.49 -32.49
C VAL A 4 -24.18 6.97 -31.78
N LEU A 5 -23.95 5.66 -31.81
CA LEU A 5 -22.82 5.02 -31.14
C LEU A 5 -21.74 4.64 -32.14
N VAL A 6 -20.49 4.92 -31.79
CA VAL A 6 -19.30 4.48 -32.53
C VAL A 6 -18.75 3.22 -31.86
N TRP A 7 -18.81 2.10 -32.57
CA TRP A 7 -18.33 0.81 -32.10
C TRP A 7 -16.88 0.57 -32.53
N MET A 8 -16.05 0.10 -31.60
CA MET A 8 -14.64 -0.22 -31.79
C MET A 8 -14.39 -1.67 -31.38
N THR A 9 -13.74 -2.45 -32.21
CA THR A 9 -13.27 -3.81 -31.85
C THR A 9 -12.01 -3.71 -30.98
N PRO A 10 -11.62 -4.76 -30.21
CA PRO A 10 -10.38 -4.77 -29.43
C PRO A 10 -9.11 -4.46 -30.22
N GLY A 11 -9.11 -4.72 -31.54
CA GLY A 11 -8.00 -4.39 -32.43
C GLY A 11 -8.01 -2.97 -33.00
N ASP A 12 -8.98 -2.14 -32.66
CA ASP A 12 -9.01 -0.72 -33.06
C ASP A 12 -7.81 0.03 -32.47
N ALA A 13 -7.10 0.79 -33.30
CA ALA A 13 -5.88 1.51 -32.89
C ALA A 13 -6.09 2.54 -31.75
N ARG A 14 -7.34 2.95 -31.49
CA ARG A 14 -7.72 3.85 -30.40
C ARG A 14 -7.77 3.14 -29.05
N LEU A 15 -7.87 1.80 -29.03
CA LEU A 15 -7.92 0.97 -27.83
C LEU A 15 -6.54 0.34 -27.57
N THR A 16 -6.23 0.07 -26.32
CA THR A 16 -5.02 -0.63 -25.91
C THR A 16 -5.39 -1.90 -25.15
N VAL A 17 -4.94 -3.05 -25.65
CA VAL A 17 -5.09 -4.34 -24.93
C VAL A 17 -3.83 -4.60 -24.12
N ASN A 18 -3.99 -4.80 -22.81
CA ASN A 18 -2.93 -5.12 -21.85
C ASN A 18 -3.17 -6.50 -21.22
N GLY A 19 -2.13 -7.12 -20.68
CA GLY A 19 -2.20 -8.38 -19.92
C GLY A 19 -2.32 -9.65 -20.79
N LEU A 20 -2.34 -9.51 -22.12
CA LEU A 20 -2.40 -10.60 -23.09
C LEU A 20 -1.21 -10.48 -24.07
N PRO A 21 -0.02 -11.00 -23.68
CA PRO A 21 1.23 -10.74 -24.42
C PRO A 21 1.22 -11.24 -25.87
N TRP A 22 0.42 -12.24 -26.18
CA TRP A 22 0.32 -12.81 -27.53
C TRP A 22 -0.93 -12.36 -28.32
N PHE A 23 -1.58 -11.26 -27.90
CA PHE A 23 -2.80 -10.74 -28.53
C PHE A 23 -2.62 -10.48 -30.03
N GLY A 24 -1.50 -9.86 -30.42
CA GLY A 24 -1.18 -9.62 -31.84
C GLY A 24 -0.89 -10.91 -32.61
N GLU A 25 -0.13 -11.84 -32.05
CA GLU A 25 0.18 -13.16 -32.60
C GLU A 25 -1.10 -13.99 -32.80
N ASN A 26 -2.02 -13.91 -31.86
CA ASN A 26 -3.31 -14.61 -31.86
C ASN A 26 -4.38 -13.92 -32.74
N GLN A 27 -4.01 -13.05 -33.67
CA GLN A 27 -4.95 -12.36 -34.56
C GLN A 27 -6.04 -11.60 -33.78
N GLN A 28 -5.65 -10.96 -32.67
CA GLN A 28 -6.52 -10.17 -31.80
C GLN A 28 -7.57 -10.98 -31.00
N GLU A 29 -7.38 -12.28 -30.87
CA GLU A 29 -8.16 -13.07 -29.93
C GLU A 29 -7.76 -12.76 -28.49
N LEU A 30 -8.77 -12.64 -27.63
CA LEU A 30 -8.60 -12.34 -26.21
C LEU A 30 -8.34 -13.63 -25.40
N ILE A 31 -7.21 -14.29 -25.67
CA ILE A 31 -6.76 -15.51 -24.99
C ILE A 31 -5.36 -15.29 -24.38
N ARG A 32 -5.05 -16.03 -23.32
CA ARG A 32 -3.81 -15.85 -22.56
C ARG A 32 -2.59 -16.55 -23.12
N LEU A 33 -2.77 -17.53 -24.02
CA LEU A 33 -1.73 -18.42 -24.52
C LEU A 33 -1.59 -18.27 -26.03
N PRO A 34 -0.37 -18.43 -26.59
CA PRO A 34 -0.19 -18.35 -28.04
C PRO A 34 -0.72 -19.61 -28.72
N ARG A 35 -1.51 -19.43 -29.76
CA ARG A 35 -2.14 -20.54 -30.52
C ARG A 35 -1.14 -21.56 -31.05
N ARG A 36 0.07 -21.14 -31.39
CA ARG A 36 1.14 -22.04 -31.85
C ARG A 36 1.53 -23.14 -30.85
N LEU A 37 1.20 -22.98 -29.56
CA LEU A 37 1.50 -23.96 -28.51
C LEU A 37 0.30 -24.82 -28.11
N GLU A 38 -0.84 -24.72 -28.79
CA GLU A 38 -2.06 -25.47 -28.47
C GLU A 38 -1.83 -26.99 -28.31
N SER A 39 -1.11 -27.59 -29.25
CA SER A 39 -0.82 -29.04 -29.22
C SER A 39 0.33 -29.44 -28.29
N ALA A 40 1.19 -28.49 -27.91
CA ALA A 40 2.36 -28.73 -27.05
C ALA A 40 2.06 -28.57 -25.56
N LEU A 41 1.06 -27.78 -25.20
CA LEU A 41 0.68 -27.53 -23.82
C LEU A 41 -0.23 -28.64 -23.27
N PRO A 42 -0.20 -28.89 -21.94
CA PRO A 42 -1.17 -29.78 -21.31
C PRO A 42 -2.60 -29.32 -21.65
N PRO A 43 -3.51 -30.24 -22.07
CA PRO A 43 -4.84 -29.86 -22.53
C PRO A 43 -5.67 -29.05 -21.54
N ALA A 44 -5.47 -29.29 -20.23
CA ALA A 44 -6.14 -28.52 -19.19
C ALA A 44 -5.60 -27.08 -19.09
N VAL A 45 -4.29 -26.88 -19.22
CA VAL A 45 -3.65 -25.55 -19.26
C VAL A 45 -4.15 -24.77 -20.47
N TRP A 46 -4.20 -25.42 -21.65
CA TRP A 46 -4.72 -24.81 -22.87
C TRP A 46 -6.17 -24.33 -22.69
N ARG A 47 -7.07 -25.23 -22.24
CA ARG A 47 -8.49 -24.87 -22.00
C ARG A 47 -8.65 -23.68 -21.04
N LEU A 48 -7.87 -23.65 -19.96
CA LEU A 48 -7.88 -22.53 -19.00
C LEU A 48 -7.32 -21.24 -19.62
N GLY A 49 -6.37 -21.38 -20.53
CA GLY A 49 -5.78 -20.26 -21.28
C GLY A 49 -6.73 -19.55 -22.24
N LEU A 50 -7.85 -20.19 -22.62
CA LEU A 50 -8.88 -19.56 -23.45
C LEU A 50 -9.65 -18.45 -22.73
N SER A 51 -9.66 -18.44 -21.38
CA SER A 51 -10.19 -17.30 -20.63
C SER A 51 -9.16 -16.16 -20.60
N PRO A 52 -9.58 -14.89 -20.74
CA PRO A 52 -8.67 -13.75 -20.79
C PRO A 52 -8.30 -13.19 -19.39
N ALA A 53 -8.18 -14.04 -18.36
CA ALA A 53 -7.87 -13.60 -17.00
C ALA A 53 -6.65 -12.67 -16.98
N GLY A 54 -6.79 -11.50 -16.35
CA GLY A 54 -5.76 -10.46 -16.35
C GLY A 54 -5.71 -9.58 -17.60
N GLY A 55 -6.46 -9.93 -18.66
CA GLY A 55 -6.62 -9.10 -19.85
C GLY A 55 -7.41 -7.83 -19.55
N ARG A 56 -7.03 -6.73 -20.18
CA ARG A 56 -7.70 -5.43 -20.04
C ARG A 56 -7.76 -4.70 -21.37
N ILE A 57 -8.89 -3.99 -21.61
CA ILE A 57 -9.02 -3.02 -22.70
C ILE A 57 -9.00 -1.63 -22.06
N ARG A 58 -8.09 -0.76 -22.48
CA ARG A 58 -7.87 0.56 -21.87
C ARG A 58 -7.87 1.67 -22.92
N PHE A 59 -8.43 2.81 -22.56
CA PHE A 59 -8.42 4.05 -23.36
C PHE A 59 -8.86 5.22 -22.50
N ARG A 60 -8.77 6.45 -23.01
CA ARG A 60 -9.37 7.63 -22.41
C ARG A 60 -10.48 8.17 -23.31
N THR A 61 -11.55 8.65 -22.70
CA THR A 61 -12.66 9.26 -23.43
C THR A 61 -13.39 10.32 -22.60
N ASN A 62 -14.02 11.28 -23.28
CA ASN A 62 -14.95 12.22 -22.70
C ASN A 62 -16.41 11.86 -23.00
N SER A 63 -16.68 10.63 -23.46
CA SER A 63 -18.03 10.15 -23.74
C SER A 63 -18.95 10.23 -22.53
N THR A 64 -20.21 10.52 -22.77
CA THR A 64 -21.26 10.50 -21.76
C THR A 64 -21.93 9.14 -21.63
N LEU A 65 -21.62 8.22 -22.56
CA LEU A 65 -22.12 6.83 -22.62
C LEU A 65 -20.97 5.87 -22.94
N LEU A 66 -21.02 4.69 -22.32
CA LEU A 66 -20.18 3.55 -22.66
C LEU A 66 -21.02 2.27 -22.72
N ALA A 67 -20.92 1.55 -23.82
CA ALA A 67 -21.56 0.23 -23.96
C ALA A 67 -20.56 -0.81 -24.46
N VAL A 68 -20.83 -2.06 -24.16
CA VAL A 68 -20.08 -3.22 -24.68
C VAL A 68 -21.03 -4.22 -25.37
N ARG A 69 -20.54 -4.85 -26.45
CA ARG A 69 -21.22 -5.95 -27.13
C ARG A 69 -20.36 -7.20 -26.97
N LEU A 70 -20.88 -8.18 -26.26
CA LEU A 70 -20.15 -9.36 -25.82
C LEU A 70 -20.83 -10.64 -26.28
N GLU A 71 -20.04 -11.64 -26.67
CA GLU A 71 -20.50 -13.01 -26.92
C GLU A 71 -19.77 -13.95 -25.97
N TYR A 72 -20.53 -14.76 -25.27
CA TYR A 72 -20.00 -15.79 -24.37
C TYR A 72 -20.29 -17.18 -24.94
N PRO A 73 -19.28 -18.06 -25.11
CA PRO A 73 -19.48 -19.42 -25.62
C PRO A 73 -20.31 -20.31 -24.70
N SER A 74 -20.35 -20.02 -23.41
CA SER A 74 -21.11 -20.76 -22.40
C SER A 74 -21.50 -19.88 -21.22
N PRO A 75 -22.60 -20.22 -20.50
CA PRO A 75 -22.96 -19.55 -19.26
C PRO A 75 -21.96 -19.86 -18.12
N PRO A 76 -22.03 -19.13 -17.00
CA PRO A 76 -21.30 -19.48 -15.78
C PRO A 76 -21.81 -20.82 -15.21
N ASP A 77 -20.91 -21.64 -14.65
CA ASP A 77 -21.23 -23.01 -14.17
C ASP A 77 -20.49 -23.40 -12.87
N MET A 78 -19.66 -22.51 -12.28
CA MET A 78 -18.95 -22.80 -11.04
C MET A 78 -19.81 -22.46 -9.83
N THR A 79 -19.84 -23.36 -8.85
CA THR A 79 -20.68 -23.21 -7.63
C THR A 79 -20.03 -22.39 -6.54
N ASN A 80 -18.70 -22.27 -6.53
CA ASN A 80 -17.92 -21.53 -5.52
C ASN A 80 -17.44 -20.15 -5.99
N MET A 81 -17.87 -19.70 -7.17
CA MET A 81 -17.50 -18.41 -7.73
C MET A 81 -18.70 -17.71 -8.34
N SER A 82 -18.87 -16.42 -8.08
CA SER A 82 -19.96 -15.63 -8.63
C SER A 82 -19.96 -15.61 -10.16
N ASP A 83 -21.11 -15.44 -10.79
CA ASP A 83 -21.24 -15.26 -12.24
C ASP A 83 -20.41 -14.06 -12.72
N PHE A 84 -20.36 -13.00 -11.91
CA PHE A 84 -19.55 -11.81 -12.19
C PHE A 84 -18.05 -12.12 -12.22
N GLY A 85 -17.55 -12.97 -11.31
CA GLY A 85 -16.14 -13.39 -11.31
C GLY A 85 -15.80 -14.27 -12.50
N GLN A 86 -16.72 -15.19 -12.87
CA GLN A 86 -16.51 -16.13 -13.98
C GLN A 86 -16.54 -15.45 -15.34
N THR A 87 -17.51 -14.54 -15.58
CA THR A 87 -17.84 -14.00 -16.91
C THR A 87 -17.79 -12.48 -17.00
N GLY A 88 -17.61 -11.78 -15.88
CA GLY A 88 -17.71 -10.34 -15.80
C GLY A 88 -16.70 -9.59 -16.67
N VAL A 89 -17.14 -8.49 -17.24
CA VAL A 89 -16.29 -7.44 -17.80
C VAL A 89 -16.46 -6.20 -16.90
N ASP A 90 -15.47 -5.95 -16.04
CA ASP A 90 -15.52 -4.87 -15.06
C ASP A 90 -15.09 -3.55 -15.65
N LEU A 91 -15.92 -2.53 -15.53
CA LEU A 91 -15.56 -1.15 -15.82
C LEU A 91 -14.97 -0.47 -14.59
N TYR A 92 -13.78 0.09 -14.76
CA TYR A 92 -13.17 1.06 -13.85
C TYR A 92 -13.00 2.39 -14.57
N LEU A 93 -13.43 3.47 -13.93
CA LEU A 93 -13.23 4.85 -14.36
C LEU A 93 -12.21 5.49 -13.41
N ASP A 94 -11.11 6.00 -13.95
CA ASP A 94 -10.01 6.63 -13.18
C ASP A 94 -9.54 5.75 -11.99
N GLY A 95 -9.52 4.43 -12.20
CA GLY A 95 -9.14 3.44 -11.18
C GLY A 95 -10.23 3.07 -10.17
N VAL A 96 -11.42 3.67 -10.25
CA VAL A 96 -12.57 3.39 -9.38
C VAL A 96 -13.57 2.47 -10.10
N TYR A 97 -14.03 1.43 -9.41
CA TYR A 97 -15.07 0.55 -9.94
C TYR A 97 -16.37 1.28 -10.23
N HIS A 98 -16.99 0.99 -11.38
CA HIS A 98 -18.22 1.61 -11.80
C HIS A 98 -19.34 0.60 -12.08
N ALA A 99 -19.10 -0.39 -12.93
CA ALA A 99 -20.12 -1.36 -13.37
C ALA A 99 -19.48 -2.65 -13.86
N THR A 100 -20.28 -3.71 -14.02
CA THR A 100 -19.86 -4.98 -14.63
C THR A 100 -20.92 -5.46 -15.62
N ALA A 101 -20.49 -5.76 -16.85
CA ALA A 101 -21.27 -6.58 -17.78
C ALA A 101 -21.04 -8.07 -17.46
N VAL A 102 -22.08 -8.88 -17.43
CA VAL A 102 -22.03 -10.31 -17.09
C VAL A 102 -22.75 -11.15 -18.16
N ALA A 103 -22.31 -12.38 -18.38
CA ALA A 103 -22.96 -13.28 -19.32
C ALA A 103 -24.43 -13.54 -18.94
N PRO A 104 -25.36 -13.47 -19.89
CA PRO A 104 -26.73 -13.91 -19.65
C PRO A 104 -26.77 -15.42 -19.37
N LYS A 105 -27.78 -15.88 -18.63
CA LYS A 105 -27.92 -17.29 -18.26
C LYS A 105 -28.12 -18.23 -19.46
N ASP A 106 -28.59 -17.69 -20.58
CA ASP A 106 -28.78 -18.38 -21.84
C ASP A 106 -27.66 -18.07 -22.86
N ALA A 107 -26.47 -17.73 -22.36
CA ALA A 107 -25.29 -17.49 -23.19
C ALA A 107 -24.93 -18.72 -24.03
N ALA A 108 -24.67 -18.50 -25.33
CA ALA A 108 -24.33 -19.54 -26.28
C ALA A 108 -23.48 -18.94 -27.43
N PRO A 109 -22.73 -19.77 -28.16
CA PRO A 109 -22.01 -19.33 -29.36
C PRO A 109 -22.94 -18.63 -30.35
N GLY A 110 -22.47 -17.51 -30.93
CA GLY A 110 -23.24 -16.70 -31.88
C GLY A 110 -24.31 -15.80 -31.25
N LYS A 111 -24.53 -15.86 -29.94
CA LYS A 111 -25.49 -15.02 -29.23
C LYS A 111 -24.78 -13.85 -28.54
N ALA A 112 -24.84 -12.69 -29.18
CA ALA A 112 -24.30 -11.46 -28.59
C ALA A 112 -25.29 -10.79 -27.63
N ALA A 113 -24.76 -10.20 -26.56
CA ALA A 113 -25.48 -9.33 -25.63
C ALA A 113 -24.84 -7.95 -25.61
N GLU A 114 -25.66 -6.91 -25.55
CA GLU A 114 -25.23 -5.54 -25.35
C GLU A 114 -25.52 -5.10 -23.91
N THR A 115 -24.55 -4.44 -23.30
CA THR A 115 -24.67 -3.89 -21.96
C THR A 115 -24.20 -2.44 -21.96
N VAL A 116 -25.04 -1.51 -21.50
CA VAL A 116 -24.66 -0.14 -21.23
C VAL A 116 -23.99 -0.11 -19.85
N LEU A 117 -22.71 0.26 -19.80
CA LEU A 117 -21.93 0.30 -18.56
C LEU A 117 -22.11 1.64 -17.82
N PHE A 118 -22.27 2.71 -18.56
CA PHE A 118 -22.77 3.99 -18.03
C PHE A 118 -23.47 4.80 -19.13
N LYS A 119 -24.33 5.71 -18.69
CA LYS A 119 -24.97 6.72 -19.53
C LYS A 119 -25.23 8.01 -18.73
N ASP A 120 -25.39 9.10 -19.43
CA ASP A 120 -25.72 10.40 -18.86
C ASP A 120 -24.66 10.95 -17.86
N LEU A 121 -23.40 10.46 -17.95
CA LEU A 121 -22.31 11.05 -17.20
C LEU A 121 -21.91 12.40 -17.82
N PRO A 122 -21.46 13.39 -17.01
CA PRO A 122 -20.91 14.63 -17.54
C PRO A 122 -19.79 14.39 -18.55
N ALA A 123 -19.72 15.18 -19.62
CA ALA A 123 -18.65 15.11 -20.61
C ALA A 123 -17.33 15.58 -20.00
N ALA A 124 -16.52 14.64 -19.51
CA ALA A 124 -15.19 14.88 -18.95
C ALA A 124 -14.25 13.75 -19.36
N GLU A 125 -12.98 14.07 -19.61
CA GLU A 125 -11.99 13.04 -19.94
C GLU A 125 -11.79 12.09 -18.74
N ARG A 126 -11.93 10.79 -18.98
CA ARG A 126 -11.76 9.71 -17.98
C ARG A 126 -10.90 8.60 -18.55
N GLU A 127 -10.11 7.98 -17.71
CA GLU A 127 -9.44 6.73 -18.03
C GLU A 127 -10.42 5.56 -17.88
N VAL A 128 -10.64 4.84 -18.94
CA VAL A 128 -11.47 3.62 -18.98
C VAL A 128 -10.56 2.41 -18.91
N THR A 129 -10.84 1.49 -17.98
CA THR A 129 -10.23 0.16 -17.93
C THR A 129 -11.34 -0.88 -17.83
N LEU A 130 -11.42 -1.76 -18.83
CA LEU A 130 -12.29 -2.93 -18.84
C LEU A 130 -11.46 -4.16 -18.48
N TYR A 131 -11.64 -4.71 -17.28
CA TYR A 131 -11.04 -5.99 -16.86
C TYR A 131 -11.85 -7.13 -17.44
N LEU A 132 -11.18 -8.09 -18.08
CA LEU A 132 -11.81 -9.21 -18.78
C LEU A 132 -12.06 -10.40 -17.82
N PRO A 133 -12.97 -11.33 -18.17
CA PRO A 133 -13.36 -12.48 -17.36
C PRO A 133 -12.21 -13.34 -16.85
N LEU A 134 -12.34 -13.86 -15.61
CA LEU A 134 -11.30 -14.69 -14.98
C LEU A 134 -11.36 -16.17 -15.44
N TYR A 135 -12.54 -16.72 -15.70
CA TYR A 135 -12.68 -18.17 -15.92
C TYR A 135 -13.34 -18.56 -17.24
N LYS A 136 -14.18 -17.71 -17.82
CA LYS A 136 -14.87 -18.03 -19.07
C LYS A 136 -14.29 -17.26 -20.25
N PRO A 137 -14.19 -17.88 -21.42
CA PRO A 137 -13.90 -17.16 -22.65
C PRO A 137 -14.96 -16.10 -22.94
N VAL A 138 -14.54 -15.01 -23.56
CA VAL A 138 -15.43 -13.94 -24.04
C VAL A 138 -14.91 -13.43 -25.39
N LYS A 139 -15.83 -13.13 -26.32
CA LYS A 139 -15.55 -12.32 -27.50
C LYS A 139 -16.10 -10.93 -27.26
N VAL A 140 -15.24 -9.94 -27.28
CA VAL A 140 -15.63 -8.53 -27.26
C VAL A 140 -15.84 -8.10 -28.70
N LEU A 141 -17.09 -8.06 -29.13
CA LEU A 141 -17.49 -7.68 -30.50
C LEU A 141 -17.41 -6.17 -30.71
N GLY A 142 -17.49 -5.40 -29.63
CA GLY A 142 -17.31 -3.97 -29.68
C GLY A 142 -17.38 -3.28 -28.31
N VAL A 143 -16.71 -2.14 -28.24
CA VAL A 143 -16.82 -1.12 -27.19
C VAL A 143 -17.36 0.13 -27.86
N ALA A 144 -18.44 0.73 -27.36
CA ALA A 144 -19.09 1.88 -27.97
C ALA A 144 -19.03 3.11 -27.09
N VAL A 145 -18.84 4.24 -27.74
CA VAL A 145 -18.90 5.59 -27.16
C VAL A 145 -19.84 6.47 -27.99
N ASP A 146 -20.21 7.63 -27.46
CA ASP A 146 -21.01 8.61 -28.23
C ASP A 146 -20.30 9.03 -29.52
N ASP A 147 -21.07 9.27 -30.57
CA ASP A 147 -20.54 9.88 -31.79
C ASP A 147 -19.96 11.27 -31.49
N GLY A 148 -18.74 11.50 -31.99
CA GLY A 148 -18.00 12.74 -31.73
C GLY A 148 -17.24 12.77 -30.40
N ALA A 149 -17.38 11.76 -29.51
CA ALA A 149 -16.55 11.67 -28.32
C ALA A 149 -15.08 11.40 -28.68
N ALA A 150 -14.16 12.06 -27.99
CA ALA A 150 -12.75 11.81 -28.15
C ALA A 150 -12.39 10.43 -27.56
N VAL A 151 -11.59 9.64 -28.30
CA VAL A 151 -10.97 8.41 -27.82
C VAL A 151 -9.46 8.54 -27.97
N LYS A 152 -8.73 8.44 -26.88
CA LYS A 152 -7.27 8.63 -26.80
C LYS A 152 -6.59 7.41 -26.18
N PRO A 153 -5.29 7.18 -26.45
CA PRO A 153 -4.53 6.15 -25.73
C PRO A 153 -4.59 6.34 -24.22
N PRO A 154 -4.57 5.24 -23.43
CA PRO A 154 -4.59 5.32 -21.96
C PRO A 154 -3.31 5.94 -21.41
N ALA A 155 -3.31 6.31 -20.14
CA ALA A 155 -2.10 6.67 -19.42
C ALA A 155 -1.10 5.51 -19.44
N ARG A 156 0.19 5.83 -19.53
CA ARG A 156 1.25 4.81 -19.48
C ARG A 156 1.35 4.23 -18.08
N PHE A 157 1.61 2.93 -18.01
CA PHE A 157 2.01 2.33 -16.76
C PHE A 157 3.34 2.90 -16.30
N ALA A 158 3.51 2.86 -15.04
CA ALA A 158 4.67 3.44 -14.40
C ALA A 158 5.95 2.60 -14.63
N VAL A 159 5.83 1.32 -15.00
CA VAL A 159 6.92 0.46 -15.51
C VAL A 159 6.53 0.00 -16.91
N ALA A 160 7.48 0.10 -17.84
CA ALA A 160 7.21 -0.19 -19.25
C ALA A 160 6.89 -1.67 -19.53
N LYS A 161 7.47 -2.59 -18.74
CA LYS A 161 7.29 -4.03 -18.88
C LYS A 161 6.32 -4.55 -17.82
N PRO A 162 5.50 -5.57 -18.13
CA PRO A 162 4.54 -6.13 -17.18
C PRO A 162 5.20 -6.89 -16.05
N VAL A 163 4.47 -7.04 -14.95
CA VAL A 163 4.72 -8.05 -13.92
C VAL A 163 4.01 -9.33 -14.33
N VAL A 164 4.74 -10.44 -14.44
CA VAL A 164 4.19 -11.74 -14.85
C VAL A 164 3.93 -12.60 -13.62
N PHE A 165 2.69 -13.01 -13.44
CA PHE A 165 2.27 -13.91 -12.37
C PHE A 165 2.02 -15.31 -12.95
N TYR A 166 2.75 -16.30 -12.44
CA TYR A 166 2.52 -17.70 -12.74
C TYR A 166 2.07 -18.44 -11.48
N GLY A 167 0.98 -19.20 -11.58
CA GLY A 167 0.46 -19.91 -10.41
C GLY A 167 -0.79 -20.76 -10.65
N THR A 168 -1.58 -20.87 -9.61
CA THR A 168 -2.72 -21.80 -9.46
C THR A 168 -4.07 -21.12 -9.76
N SER A 169 -5.17 -21.71 -9.23
CA SER A 169 -6.50 -21.08 -9.20
C SER A 169 -6.50 -19.74 -8.46
N ILE A 170 -5.67 -19.60 -7.42
CA ILE A 170 -5.54 -18.37 -6.64
C ILE A 170 -4.97 -17.27 -7.54
N THR A 171 -3.92 -17.56 -8.28
CA THR A 171 -3.34 -16.65 -9.26
C THR A 171 -4.30 -16.36 -10.42
N GLN A 172 -5.07 -17.36 -10.89
CA GLN A 172 -6.10 -17.11 -11.90
C GLN A 172 -7.18 -16.14 -11.42
N GLY A 173 -7.41 -16.02 -10.12
CA GLY A 173 -8.42 -15.18 -9.47
C GLY A 173 -9.65 -15.96 -9.01
N GLY A 174 -9.47 -17.26 -8.74
CA GLY A 174 -10.54 -18.15 -8.28
C GLY A 174 -11.19 -17.64 -7.01
N CYS A 175 -12.53 -17.48 -7.06
CA CYS A 175 -13.44 -16.96 -6.05
C CYS A 175 -13.39 -15.45 -5.81
N ALA A 176 -12.66 -14.65 -6.59
CA ALA A 176 -12.91 -13.22 -6.66
C ALA A 176 -14.35 -12.94 -7.10
N SER A 177 -15.01 -11.98 -6.47
CA SER A 177 -16.41 -11.64 -6.82
C SER A 177 -16.55 -11.14 -8.25
N ARG A 178 -15.50 -10.54 -8.83
CA ARG A 178 -15.43 -9.98 -10.18
C ARG A 178 -13.96 -9.78 -10.61
N PRO A 179 -13.67 -9.60 -11.92
CA PRO A 179 -12.29 -9.58 -12.44
C PRO A 179 -11.34 -8.59 -11.78
N GLY A 180 -11.80 -7.38 -11.50
CA GLY A 180 -10.98 -6.36 -10.85
C GLY A 180 -10.64 -6.63 -9.39
N MET A 181 -11.14 -7.73 -8.79
CA MET A 181 -10.88 -8.12 -7.40
C MET A 181 -9.83 -9.22 -7.25
N SER A 182 -9.25 -9.75 -8.35
CA SER A 182 -8.05 -10.58 -8.22
C SER A 182 -6.90 -9.78 -7.63
N TYR A 183 -6.00 -10.42 -6.84
CA TYR A 183 -4.93 -9.68 -6.17
C TYR A 183 -3.99 -8.95 -7.13
N GLN A 184 -3.77 -9.49 -8.34
CA GLN A 184 -2.96 -8.81 -9.36
C GLN A 184 -3.64 -7.56 -9.90
N ALA A 185 -4.97 -7.58 -10.07
CA ALA A 185 -5.73 -6.42 -10.52
C ALA A 185 -5.74 -5.31 -9.46
N ILE A 186 -5.88 -5.69 -8.18
CA ILE A 186 -5.77 -4.76 -7.04
C ILE A 186 -4.36 -4.17 -6.98
N LEU A 187 -3.33 -5.01 -7.03
CA LEU A 187 -1.92 -4.61 -7.01
C LEU A 187 -1.56 -3.73 -8.21
N GLY A 188 -2.05 -4.10 -9.41
CA GLY A 188 -1.85 -3.35 -10.64
C GLY A 188 -2.41 -1.93 -10.55
N ARG A 189 -3.60 -1.75 -9.98
CA ARG A 189 -4.16 -0.41 -9.69
C ARG A 189 -3.38 0.31 -8.61
N ALA A 190 -3.05 -0.40 -7.52
CA ALA A 190 -2.33 0.18 -6.39
C ALA A 190 -0.95 0.74 -6.79
N LEU A 191 -0.25 0.07 -7.69
CA LEU A 191 1.12 0.41 -8.09
C LEU A 191 1.22 0.93 -9.54
N GLN A 192 0.10 1.12 -10.25
CA GLN A 192 0.03 1.49 -11.67
C GLN A 192 0.93 0.60 -12.54
N LEU A 193 0.78 -0.72 -12.39
CA LEU A 193 1.55 -1.72 -13.09
C LEU A 193 0.70 -2.44 -14.13
N ASP A 194 1.30 -2.73 -15.28
CA ASP A 194 0.81 -3.76 -16.17
C ASP A 194 1.08 -5.14 -15.55
N HIS A 195 0.16 -6.06 -15.72
CA HIS A 195 0.35 -7.44 -15.27
C HIS A 195 -0.14 -8.45 -16.29
N VAL A 196 0.51 -9.60 -16.32
CA VAL A 196 0.12 -10.79 -17.09
C VAL A 196 -0.25 -11.87 -16.08
N ASN A 197 -1.44 -12.43 -16.22
CA ASN A 197 -1.93 -13.49 -15.35
C ASN A 197 -1.82 -14.86 -16.06
N LEU A 198 -0.86 -15.68 -15.66
CA LEU A 198 -0.66 -17.06 -16.09
C LEU A 198 -0.98 -18.03 -14.95
N GLY A 199 -2.06 -17.77 -14.20
CA GLY A 199 -2.65 -18.69 -13.24
C GLY A 199 -3.51 -19.75 -13.96
N PHE A 200 -3.36 -21.01 -13.54
CA PHE A 200 -4.08 -22.15 -14.15
C PHE A 200 -4.70 -23.02 -13.05
N SER A 201 -6.01 -22.88 -12.87
CA SER A 201 -6.79 -23.56 -11.81
C SER A 201 -6.58 -25.08 -11.83
N GLY A 202 -6.04 -25.65 -10.72
CA GLY A 202 -5.72 -27.06 -10.60
C GLY A 202 -4.52 -27.54 -11.46
N ASN A 203 -3.96 -26.66 -12.31
CA ASN A 203 -2.97 -27.03 -13.33
C ASN A 203 -1.74 -26.10 -13.39
N GLY A 204 -1.54 -25.24 -12.42
CA GLY A 204 -0.28 -24.52 -12.23
C GLY A 204 0.74 -25.42 -11.56
N ARG A 205 1.37 -26.31 -12.32
CA ARG A 205 2.21 -27.41 -11.79
C ARG A 205 3.69 -27.31 -12.11
N GLY A 206 4.09 -26.33 -12.95
CA GLY A 206 5.50 -26.07 -13.26
C GLY A 206 6.10 -26.91 -14.36
N GLU A 207 5.30 -27.43 -15.29
CA GLU A 207 5.78 -28.22 -16.44
C GLU A 207 6.79 -27.42 -17.28
N ALA A 208 7.82 -28.09 -17.82
CA ALA A 208 8.90 -27.44 -18.56
C ALA A 208 8.43 -26.62 -19.77
N VAL A 209 7.41 -27.10 -20.49
CA VAL A 209 6.82 -26.36 -21.61
C VAL A 209 6.15 -25.06 -21.14
N VAL A 210 5.54 -25.07 -19.93
CA VAL A 210 4.93 -23.87 -19.34
C VAL A 210 6.02 -22.92 -18.80
N ALA A 211 7.09 -23.44 -18.21
CA ALA A 211 8.24 -22.62 -17.80
C ALA A 211 8.85 -21.86 -18.97
N ASN A 212 9.03 -22.54 -20.12
CA ASN A 212 9.52 -21.92 -21.36
C ASN A 212 8.56 -20.85 -21.89
N LEU A 213 7.25 -21.10 -21.84
CA LEU A 213 6.23 -20.14 -22.24
C LEU A 213 6.25 -18.89 -21.34
N VAL A 214 6.29 -19.05 -20.01
CA VAL A 214 6.39 -17.93 -19.06
C VAL A 214 7.65 -17.10 -19.35
N ALA A 215 8.75 -17.76 -19.66
CA ALA A 215 10.02 -17.13 -19.99
C ALA A 215 10.04 -16.41 -21.36
N GLU A 216 9.02 -16.53 -22.19
CA GLU A 216 8.91 -15.73 -23.43
C GLU A 216 8.52 -14.27 -23.15
N VAL A 217 7.86 -14.01 -22.02
CA VAL A 217 7.38 -12.67 -21.72
C VAL A 217 8.52 -11.80 -21.19
N ASP A 218 8.75 -10.66 -21.85
CA ASP A 218 9.72 -9.67 -21.40
C ASP A 218 9.16 -8.89 -20.17
N ALA A 219 9.44 -9.42 -18.99
CA ALA A 219 8.89 -8.98 -17.71
C ALA A 219 9.78 -7.98 -16.98
N SER A 220 9.16 -7.13 -16.15
CA SER A 220 9.86 -6.34 -15.12
C SER A 220 10.06 -7.13 -13.83
N LEU A 221 9.21 -8.13 -13.57
CA LEU A 221 9.23 -9.00 -12.40
C LEU A 221 8.46 -10.28 -12.74
N PHE A 222 8.99 -11.44 -12.37
CA PHE A 222 8.23 -12.69 -12.32
C PHE A 222 7.78 -12.97 -10.89
N VAL A 223 6.50 -13.26 -10.70
CA VAL A 223 5.93 -13.68 -9.41
C VAL A 223 5.49 -15.14 -9.54
N LEU A 224 6.08 -16.01 -8.75
CA LEU A 224 5.84 -17.45 -8.76
C LEU A 224 5.01 -17.85 -7.54
N ASP A 225 3.75 -18.17 -7.78
CA ASP A 225 2.75 -18.58 -6.78
C ASP A 225 2.18 -19.95 -7.19
N PHE A 226 3.09 -20.91 -7.49
CA PHE A 226 2.70 -22.24 -7.92
C PHE A 226 3.32 -23.32 -7.00
N SER A 227 2.53 -24.08 -6.36
CA SER A 227 2.95 -25.24 -5.58
C SER A 227 1.77 -26.12 -5.22
N GLN A 228 0.68 -25.50 -4.80
CA GLN A 228 -0.51 -26.16 -4.24
C GLN A 228 -1.18 -27.14 -5.21
N ASN A 229 -1.02 -26.95 -6.52
CA ASN A 229 -1.55 -27.86 -7.54
C ASN A 229 -0.68 -29.11 -7.79
N ASN A 230 0.53 -29.15 -7.26
CA ASN A 230 1.33 -30.35 -7.27
C ASN A 230 0.73 -31.38 -6.28
N PRO A 231 0.39 -32.60 -6.72
CA PRO A 231 -0.33 -33.55 -5.89
C PRO A 231 0.50 -34.04 -4.70
N THR A 232 1.81 -34.11 -4.84
CA THR A 232 2.76 -34.54 -3.79
C THR A 232 3.94 -33.58 -3.68
N LEU A 233 4.72 -33.69 -2.61
CA LEU A 233 5.96 -32.94 -2.45
C LEU A 233 6.98 -33.31 -3.53
N GLU A 234 7.10 -34.59 -3.86
CA GLU A 234 8.04 -35.12 -4.86
C GLU A 234 7.77 -34.50 -6.24
N SER A 235 6.48 -34.32 -6.60
CA SER A 235 6.10 -33.68 -7.87
C SER A 235 6.50 -32.19 -7.90
N LEU A 236 6.45 -31.48 -6.77
CA LEU A 236 6.94 -30.11 -6.66
C LEU A 236 8.47 -30.05 -6.74
N VAL A 237 9.15 -30.93 -6.01
CA VAL A 237 10.63 -31.04 -6.01
C VAL A 237 11.16 -31.22 -7.43
N ALA A 238 10.50 -32.06 -8.23
CA ALA A 238 10.91 -32.35 -9.60
C ALA A 238 10.83 -31.13 -10.55
N VAL A 239 10.02 -30.12 -10.23
CA VAL A 239 9.73 -29.02 -11.20
C VAL A 239 10.16 -27.64 -10.70
N TYR A 240 10.23 -27.40 -9.40
CA TYR A 240 10.35 -26.03 -8.86
C TYR A 240 11.70 -25.38 -9.19
N GLU A 241 12.80 -26.06 -8.91
CA GLU A 241 14.14 -25.57 -9.23
C GLU A 241 14.40 -25.50 -10.75
N PRO A 242 14.05 -26.51 -11.56
CA PRO A 242 14.12 -26.39 -13.02
C PRO A 242 13.34 -25.23 -13.60
N PHE A 243 12.17 -24.89 -13.04
CA PHE A 243 11.38 -23.73 -13.44
C PHE A 243 12.14 -22.42 -13.18
N LEU A 244 12.69 -22.25 -11.97
CA LEU A 244 13.53 -21.10 -11.62
C LEU A 244 14.73 -20.97 -12.56
N GLN A 245 15.42 -22.08 -12.85
CA GLN A 245 16.57 -22.10 -13.75
C GLN A 245 16.20 -21.70 -15.18
N THR A 246 15.05 -22.16 -15.68
CA THR A 246 14.54 -21.78 -17.00
C THR A 246 14.34 -20.26 -17.09
N LEU A 247 13.69 -19.67 -16.10
CA LEU A 247 13.52 -18.21 -16.04
C LEU A 247 14.86 -17.50 -15.94
N ARG A 248 15.75 -17.94 -15.05
CA ARG A 248 17.04 -17.29 -14.81
C ARG A 248 17.96 -17.34 -16.02
N THR A 249 17.93 -18.45 -16.76
CA THR A 249 18.71 -18.62 -18.00
C THR A 249 18.30 -17.59 -19.04
N LYS A 250 17.00 -17.37 -19.21
CA LYS A 250 16.47 -16.43 -20.22
C LYS A 250 16.45 -14.98 -19.74
N HIS A 251 16.33 -14.79 -18.43
CA HIS A 251 16.23 -13.50 -17.77
C HIS A 251 17.25 -13.38 -16.61
N PRO A 252 18.54 -13.28 -16.90
CA PRO A 252 19.59 -13.36 -15.87
C PRO A 252 19.48 -12.24 -14.82
N ASN A 253 18.95 -11.08 -15.17
CA ASN A 253 18.86 -9.91 -14.29
C ASN A 253 17.45 -9.52 -13.88
N THR A 254 16.41 -10.13 -14.45
CA THR A 254 15.02 -9.80 -14.09
C THR A 254 14.71 -10.33 -12.70
N PRO A 255 14.15 -9.51 -11.80
CA PRO A 255 13.73 -9.97 -10.48
C PRO A 255 12.74 -11.12 -10.55
N ILE A 256 12.86 -12.06 -9.61
CA ILE A 256 11.91 -13.15 -9.38
C ILE A 256 11.45 -13.07 -7.93
N LEU A 257 10.16 -13.09 -7.70
CA LEU A 257 9.51 -13.15 -6.40
C LEU A 257 8.84 -14.51 -6.24
N ALA A 258 9.38 -15.34 -5.35
CA ALA A 258 8.83 -16.64 -5.00
C ALA A 258 7.89 -16.49 -3.80
N ILE A 259 6.67 -17.04 -3.92
CA ILE A 259 5.68 -17.05 -2.83
C ILE A 259 5.46 -18.49 -2.38
N THR A 260 5.57 -18.74 -1.07
CA THR A 260 5.19 -20.04 -0.51
C THR A 260 3.66 -20.18 -0.42
N PRO A 261 3.09 -21.39 -0.29
CA PRO A 261 1.64 -21.56 -0.12
C PRO A 261 1.04 -20.67 0.98
N ILE A 262 -0.08 -19.99 0.70
CA ILE A 262 -0.92 -19.37 1.73
C ILE A 262 -1.54 -20.43 2.63
N ALA A 263 -2.17 -20.03 3.74
CA ALA A 263 -2.92 -20.96 4.58
C ALA A 263 -4.11 -21.54 3.83
N ALA A 264 -4.34 -22.84 4.05
CA ALA A 264 -5.53 -23.51 3.57
C ALA A 264 -5.98 -24.58 4.58
N ALA A 265 -7.29 -24.79 4.70
CA ALA A 265 -7.85 -25.76 5.63
C ALA A 265 -7.55 -27.22 5.21
N LYS A 266 -7.30 -27.45 3.92
CA LYS A 266 -7.03 -28.80 3.39
C LYS A 266 -5.52 -29.09 3.32
N ASN A 267 -5.13 -30.26 3.83
CA ASN A 267 -3.76 -30.81 3.76
C ASN A 267 -2.66 -29.87 4.31
N PRO A 268 -2.78 -29.34 5.54
CA PRO A 268 -1.83 -28.38 6.09
C PRO A 268 -0.40 -28.93 6.18
N ALA A 269 -0.22 -30.22 6.50
CA ALA A 269 1.09 -30.86 6.58
C ALA A 269 1.79 -30.90 5.20
N ARG A 270 1.06 -31.20 4.12
CA ARG A 270 1.61 -31.16 2.75
C ARG A 270 2.02 -29.75 2.38
N LEU A 271 1.20 -28.76 2.68
CA LEU A 271 1.50 -27.38 2.38
C LEU A 271 2.73 -26.88 3.17
N GLU A 272 2.90 -27.31 4.42
CA GLU A 272 4.10 -26.97 5.18
C GLU A 272 5.36 -27.60 4.58
N ALA A 273 5.31 -28.86 4.19
CA ALA A 273 6.43 -29.51 3.49
C ALA A 273 6.80 -28.79 2.18
N MET A 274 5.79 -28.29 1.45
CA MET A 274 6.01 -27.50 0.23
C MET A 274 6.63 -26.13 0.56
N ARG A 275 6.18 -25.44 1.62
CA ARG A 275 6.80 -24.17 2.09
C ARG A 275 8.26 -24.37 2.41
N GLU A 276 8.56 -25.42 3.18
CA GLU A 276 9.93 -25.73 3.58
C GLU A 276 10.83 -26.02 2.37
N HIS A 277 10.33 -26.79 1.40
CA HIS A 277 11.06 -27.04 0.16
C HIS A 277 11.35 -25.75 -0.61
N ILE A 278 10.35 -24.88 -0.80
CA ILE A 278 10.51 -23.61 -1.50
C ILE A 278 11.51 -22.71 -0.76
N ARG A 279 11.39 -22.59 0.57
CA ARG A 279 12.35 -21.83 1.39
C ARG A 279 13.78 -22.36 1.19
N LYS A 280 13.97 -23.66 1.22
CA LYS A 280 15.28 -24.30 1.03
C LYS A 280 15.87 -23.98 -0.34
N VAL A 281 15.11 -24.18 -1.42
CA VAL A 281 15.58 -23.93 -2.80
C VAL A 281 15.91 -22.44 -2.98
N VAL A 282 15.00 -21.55 -2.60
CA VAL A 282 15.18 -20.11 -2.79
C VAL A 282 16.35 -19.58 -1.94
N SER A 283 16.46 -19.99 -0.68
CA SER A 283 17.57 -19.59 0.20
C SER A 283 18.91 -20.08 -0.31
N ALA A 284 18.98 -21.29 -0.88
CA ALA A 284 20.20 -21.82 -1.48
C ALA A 284 20.64 -20.99 -2.71
N GLN A 285 19.70 -20.61 -3.59
CA GLN A 285 19.99 -19.76 -4.75
C GLN A 285 20.45 -18.37 -4.34
N ILE A 286 19.83 -17.76 -3.34
CA ILE A 286 20.25 -16.47 -2.77
C ILE A 286 21.66 -16.58 -2.18
N ALA A 287 21.94 -17.63 -1.41
CA ALA A 287 23.27 -17.89 -0.84
C ALA A 287 24.33 -18.14 -1.93
N ALA A 288 23.94 -18.73 -3.07
CA ALA A 288 24.79 -18.91 -4.25
C ALA A 288 25.01 -17.61 -5.05
N GLY A 289 24.40 -16.49 -4.64
CA GLY A 289 24.66 -15.17 -5.21
C GLY A 289 23.53 -14.59 -6.10
N ASP A 290 22.37 -15.22 -6.19
CA ASP A 290 21.22 -14.64 -6.90
C ASP A 290 20.60 -13.48 -6.09
N ARG A 291 21.07 -12.26 -6.37
CA ARG A 291 20.60 -11.04 -5.70
C ARG A 291 19.25 -10.52 -6.21
N ASN A 292 18.73 -11.12 -7.28
CA ASN A 292 17.47 -10.74 -7.90
C ASN A 292 16.34 -11.76 -7.59
N LEU A 293 16.56 -12.61 -6.60
CA LEU A 293 15.55 -13.57 -6.10
C LEU A 293 15.09 -13.14 -4.72
N THR A 294 13.77 -13.06 -4.52
CA THR A 294 13.14 -12.67 -3.26
C THR A 294 12.14 -13.74 -2.85
N LEU A 295 12.07 -14.05 -1.56
CA LEU A 295 11.10 -14.97 -0.98
C LEU A 295 10.08 -14.23 -0.15
N VAL A 296 8.80 -14.53 -0.35
CA VAL A 296 7.68 -14.11 0.51
C VAL A 296 7.01 -15.33 1.10
N ASP A 297 6.84 -15.35 2.40
CA ASP A 297 6.05 -16.39 3.05
C ASP A 297 4.55 -16.15 2.80
N GLY A 298 3.89 -17.10 2.13
CA GLY A 298 2.46 -17.02 1.85
C GLY A 298 1.60 -16.93 3.10
N LEU A 299 2.07 -17.44 4.25
CA LEU A 299 1.37 -17.27 5.52
C LEU A 299 1.33 -15.80 5.98
N SER A 300 2.27 -14.97 5.54
CA SER A 300 2.23 -13.53 5.77
C SER A 300 1.22 -12.83 4.86
N LEU A 301 0.83 -13.43 3.74
CA LEU A 301 -0.18 -12.87 2.83
C LEU A 301 -1.61 -13.27 3.23
N LEU A 302 -1.82 -14.52 3.62
CA LEU A 302 -3.08 -15.02 4.18
C LEU A 302 -2.76 -16.18 5.14
N GLY A 303 -2.87 -15.91 6.44
CA GLY A 303 -2.46 -16.81 7.53
C GLY A 303 -3.57 -17.74 8.03
N PRO A 304 -3.25 -18.70 8.93
CA PRO A 304 -4.21 -19.70 9.44
C PRO A 304 -5.42 -19.09 10.18
N GLY A 305 -5.25 -17.93 10.81
CA GLY A 305 -6.33 -17.22 11.54
C GLY A 305 -7.25 -16.39 10.62
N GLU A 306 -7.08 -16.48 9.31
CA GLU A 306 -7.74 -15.57 8.37
C GLU A 306 -8.67 -16.31 7.38
N VAL A 307 -9.23 -17.43 7.81
CA VAL A 307 -10.13 -18.28 6.99
C VAL A 307 -11.35 -17.54 6.44
N ASP A 308 -11.82 -16.47 7.11
CA ASP A 308 -12.88 -15.59 6.59
C ASP A 308 -12.45 -14.86 5.30
N GLY A 309 -11.17 -14.81 4.99
CA GLY A 309 -10.61 -14.37 3.72
C GLY A 309 -10.73 -15.39 2.60
N THR A 310 -11.41 -16.54 2.81
CA THR A 310 -11.60 -17.59 1.80
C THR A 310 -13.09 -17.93 1.62
N VAL A 311 -13.42 -18.54 0.47
CA VAL A 311 -14.78 -19.02 0.19
C VAL A 311 -14.99 -20.45 0.68
N ASP A 312 -13.99 -21.32 0.50
CA ASP A 312 -14.09 -22.77 0.71
C ASP A 312 -12.93 -23.33 1.57
N GLY A 313 -12.28 -22.45 2.32
CA GLY A 313 -11.11 -22.77 3.14
C GLY A 313 -9.81 -22.93 2.34
N VAL A 314 -9.81 -22.62 1.03
CA VAL A 314 -8.65 -22.70 0.12
C VAL A 314 -8.53 -21.46 -0.76
N HIS A 315 -9.61 -21.06 -1.42
CA HIS A 315 -9.63 -19.99 -2.40
C HIS A 315 -9.99 -18.65 -1.75
N PRO A 316 -9.15 -17.62 -1.90
CA PRO A 316 -9.45 -16.30 -1.37
C PRO A 316 -10.74 -15.73 -1.95
N ASN A 317 -11.52 -15.07 -1.10
CA ASN A 317 -12.58 -14.14 -1.50
C ASN A 317 -11.98 -12.73 -1.68
N ASP A 318 -12.82 -11.71 -1.91
CA ASP A 318 -12.35 -10.33 -2.09
C ASP A 318 -11.54 -9.81 -0.90
N LEU A 319 -11.91 -10.18 0.33
CA LEU A 319 -11.16 -9.81 1.54
C LEU A 319 -9.77 -10.44 1.53
N GLY A 320 -9.68 -11.73 1.19
CA GLY A 320 -8.41 -12.45 1.10
C GLY A 320 -7.52 -11.88 -0.01
N PHE A 321 -8.08 -11.63 -1.20
CA PHE A 321 -7.33 -11.02 -2.30
C PHE A 321 -6.88 -9.59 -2.00
N GLN A 322 -7.70 -8.80 -1.31
CA GLN A 322 -7.31 -7.46 -0.87
C GLN A 322 -6.14 -7.54 0.12
N ARG A 323 -6.20 -8.44 1.13
CA ARG A 323 -5.12 -8.66 2.08
C ARG A 323 -3.82 -9.08 1.37
N MET A 324 -3.90 -10.07 0.46
CA MET A 324 -2.74 -10.51 -0.32
C MET A 324 -2.12 -9.36 -1.10
N ALA A 325 -2.92 -8.56 -1.79
CA ALA A 325 -2.45 -7.42 -2.57
C ALA A 325 -1.79 -6.35 -1.68
N ASP A 326 -2.44 -5.98 -0.57
CA ASP A 326 -1.94 -4.95 0.34
C ASP A 326 -0.59 -5.35 0.98
N ARG A 327 -0.46 -6.65 1.34
CA ARG A 327 0.76 -7.19 1.96
C ARG A 327 1.90 -7.44 0.96
N LEU A 328 1.55 -7.72 -0.30
CA LEU A 328 2.53 -7.93 -1.36
C LEU A 328 3.03 -6.62 -1.97
N ALA A 329 2.20 -5.57 -1.95
CA ALA A 329 2.51 -4.29 -2.58
C ALA A 329 3.85 -3.67 -2.15
N PRO A 330 4.22 -3.64 -0.86
CA PRO A 330 5.51 -3.08 -0.43
C PRO A 330 6.70 -3.81 -1.04
N THR A 331 6.65 -5.15 -1.05
CA THR A 331 7.72 -5.98 -1.62
C THR A 331 7.86 -5.76 -3.13
N VAL A 332 6.75 -5.76 -3.87
CA VAL A 332 6.75 -5.50 -5.31
C VAL A 332 7.26 -4.10 -5.62
N ALA A 333 6.82 -3.09 -4.86
CA ALA A 333 7.28 -1.72 -5.00
C ALA A 333 8.79 -1.60 -4.78
N ALA A 334 9.32 -2.23 -3.74
CA ALA A 334 10.75 -2.25 -3.42
C ALA A 334 11.57 -2.93 -4.53
N ILE A 335 11.14 -4.11 -5.01
CA ILE A 335 11.81 -4.84 -6.09
C ILE A 335 11.89 -4.00 -7.36
N LEU A 336 10.79 -3.34 -7.73
CA LEU A 336 10.71 -2.51 -8.92
C LEU A 336 11.37 -1.13 -8.74
N LYS A 337 11.99 -0.87 -7.57
CA LYS A 337 12.60 0.41 -7.18
C LYS A 337 11.63 1.58 -7.40
N ARG A 338 10.42 1.36 -7.02
CA ARG A 338 9.36 2.35 -7.20
C ARG A 338 8.97 2.94 -5.86
N PRO A 339 8.84 4.26 -5.78
CA PRO A 339 7.97 4.78 -4.75
C PRO A 339 6.59 4.17 -4.98
N PRO A 340 5.85 3.81 -3.93
CA PRO A 340 4.43 3.53 -4.09
C PRO A 340 3.85 4.73 -4.81
N VAL A 341 3.26 4.49 -5.97
CA VAL A 341 2.53 5.55 -6.64
C VAL A 341 1.37 5.87 -5.73
N ALA A 342 1.37 7.07 -5.22
CA ALA A 342 0.17 7.59 -4.62
C ALA A 342 -0.93 7.42 -5.66
N LEU A 343 -1.93 6.60 -5.35
CA LEU A 343 -3.16 6.52 -6.12
C LEU A 343 -4.00 7.79 -5.93
N VAL A 344 -3.51 8.69 -5.13
CA VAL A 344 -3.93 10.06 -4.97
C VAL A 344 -2.79 10.90 -5.55
N ASP A 345 -3.09 11.81 -6.42
CA ASP A 345 -2.15 12.87 -6.77
C ASP A 345 -1.95 13.73 -5.51
N ASP A 346 -0.92 13.41 -4.73
CA ASP A 346 -0.58 14.14 -3.51
C ASP A 346 0.13 15.47 -3.80
N ARG A 347 0.13 15.92 -5.07
CA ARG A 347 0.55 17.26 -5.48
C ARG A 347 -0.56 18.29 -5.30
N GLU A 348 -1.82 17.87 -5.29
CA GLU A 348 -2.96 18.75 -5.11
C GLU A 348 -3.43 18.78 -3.66
N ILE A 349 -3.78 19.97 -3.18
CA ILE A 349 -4.43 20.17 -1.89
C ILE A 349 -5.93 20.27 -2.15
N VAL A 350 -6.68 19.26 -1.67
CA VAL A 350 -8.15 19.25 -1.80
C VAL A 350 -8.85 19.76 -0.54
N VAL A 351 -8.16 19.77 0.59
CA VAL A 351 -8.67 20.29 1.87
C VAL A 351 -8.31 21.77 1.98
N THR A 352 -9.21 22.68 1.57
CA THR A 352 -8.91 24.11 1.41
C THR A 352 -9.65 25.04 2.39
N SER A 353 -10.38 24.49 3.37
CA SER A 353 -11.11 25.29 4.36
C SER A 353 -11.25 24.56 5.69
N ALA A 354 -11.51 25.30 6.78
CA ALA A 354 -11.77 24.73 8.08
C ALA A 354 -12.92 23.69 8.08
N ALA A 355 -14.00 23.97 7.36
CA ALA A 355 -15.11 23.02 7.20
C ALA A 355 -14.70 21.76 6.44
N ALA A 356 -13.82 21.87 5.43
CA ALA A 356 -13.27 20.70 4.73
C ALA A 356 -12.33 19.89 5.65
N VAL A 357 -11.55 20.55 6.50
CA VAL A 357 -10.72 19.91 7.53
C VAL A 357 -11.57 19.04 8.47
N GLU A 358 -12.68 19.59 9.00
CA GLU A 358 -13.53 18.82 9.92
C GLU A 358 -14.18 17.59 9.24
N ARG A 359 -14.70 17.76 8.02
CA ARG A 359 -15.26 16.62 7.27
C ARG A 359 -14.21 15.55 6.99
N LYS A 360 -13.03 15.96 6.54
CA LYS A 360 -11.94 15.03 6.23
C LYS A 360 -11.43 14.32 7.48
N ARG A 361 -11.36 15.04 8.62
CA ARG A 361 -11.01 14.46 9.91
C ARG A 361 -11.99 13.37 10.33
N ALA A 362 -13.28 13.63 10.21
CA ALA A 362 -14.31 12.63 10.51
C ALA A 362 -14.17 11.38 9.62
N GLU A 363 -13.97 11.56 8.32
CA GLU A 363 -13.74 10.47 7.36
C GLU A 363 -12.51 9.62 7.73
N LEU A 364 -11.40 10.26 8.06
CA LEU A 364 -10.17 9.56 8.44
C LEU A 364 -10.29 8.84 9.78
N ILE A 365 -10.97 9.44 10.75
CA ILE A 365 -11.26 8.80 12.05
C ILE A 365 -12.10 7.54 11.84
N GLU A 366 -13.15 7.62 11.02
CA GLU A 366 -13.98 6.47 10.68
C GLU A 366 -13.17 5.38 9.95
N PHE A 367 -12.30 5.75 9.02
CA PHE A 367 -11.43 4.79 8.34
C PHE A 367 -10.48 4.08 9.30
N ILE A 368 -9.90 4.81 10.27
CA ILE A 368 -8.89 4.27 11.18
C ILE A 368 -9.52 3.43 12.29
N TRP A 369 -10.62 3.88 12.90
CA TRP A 369 -11.25 3.24 14.08
C TRP A 369 -12.66 2.69 13.85
N GLY A 370 -13.19 2.81 12.63
CA GLY A 370 -14.56 2.40 12.33
C GLY A 370 -15.60 3.22 13.10
N ALA A 371 -16.76 2.61 13.34
CA ALA A 371 -17.89 3.24 14.05
C ALA A 371 -17.57 3.65 15.50
N GLY A 372 -16.49 3.14 16.09
CA GLY A 372 -16.04 3.52 17.44
C GLY A 372 -15.51 4.95 17.54
N GLY A 373 -15.14 5.55 16.41
CA GLY A 373 -14.59 6.91 16.35
C GLY A 373 -13.25 7.07 17.05
N PHE A 374 -12.85 8.30 17.30
CA PHE A 374 -11.56 8.62 17.95
C PHE A 374 -11.49 8.02 19.37
N PRO A 375 -10.36 7.36 19.77
CA PRO A 375 -10.27 6.61 21.02
C PRO A 375 -10.57 7.45 22.28
N GLN A 376 -11.49 6.98 23.10
CA GLN A 376 -11.81 7.56 24.41
C GLN A 376 -11.21 6.75 25.57
N GLY A 377 -10.61 5.60 25.27
CA GLY A 377 -9.98 4.73 26.25
C GLY A 377 -8.83 5.40 27.01
N ARG A 378 -8.49 4.84 28.16
CA ARG A 378 -7.35 5.25 28.99
C ARG A 378 -6.39 4.08 29.12
N PRO A 379 -5.13 4.31 29.58
CA PRO A 379 -4.20 3.24 29.86
C PRO A 379 -4.82 2.14 30.75
N ALA A 380 -4.57 0.88 30.37
CA ALA A 380 -5.05 -0.28 31.14
C ALA A 380 -4.40 -0.35 32.54
N ARG A 381 -3.16 0.17 32.66
CA ARG A 381 -2.41 0.22 33.92
C ARG A 381 -1.58 1.51 33.98
N VAL A 382 -1.50 2.08 35.19
CA VAL A 382 -0.66 3.25 35.48
C VAL A 382 0.20 2.92 36.70
N GLU A 383 1.51 2.92 36.50
CA GLU A 383 2.49 2.70 37.58
C GLU A 383 3.24 4.01 37.85
N ARG A 384 3.36 4.37 39.12
CA ARG A 384 3.97 5.63 39.57
C ARG A 384 5.31 5.39 40.26
N GLY A 385 6.22 6.37 40.19
CA GLY A 385 7.52 6.29 40.83
C GLY A 385 8.45 5.27 40.21
N VAL A 386 8.23 4.95 38.92
CA VAL A 386 9.11 4.05 38.17
C VAL A 386 10.37 4.79 37.71
N ALA A 387 11.41 4.04 37.36
CA ALA A 387 12.62 4.60 36.75
C ALA A 387 12.32 5.29 35.41
N SER A 388 13.04 6.36 35.10
CA SER A 388 12.97 7.00 33.79
C SER A 388 13.52 6.07 32.72
N PRO A 389 12.87 5.99 31.54
CA PRO A 389 13.40 5.24 30.41
C PRO A 389 14.56 5.97 29.68
N VAL A 390 14.88 7.18 30.09
CA VAL A 390 15.98 8.02 29.57
C VAL A 390 16.98 8.28 30.69
N ALA A 391 18.24 8.00 30.43
CA ALA A 391 19.32 8.25 31.37
C ALA A 391 19.71 9.76 31.41
N GLY A 392 20.35 10.18 32.50
CA GLY A 392 20.94 11.52 32.60
C GLY A 392 19.97 12.70 32.50
N LEU A 393 18.67 12.48 32.75
CA LEU A 393 17.69 13.56 32.77
C LEU A 393 17.85 14.46 34.00
N PRO A 394 17.47 15.77 33.94
CA PRO A 394 17.36 16.61 35.11
C PRO A 394 16.34 16.03 36.09
N ALA A 395 16.40 16.46 37.35
CA ALA A 395 15.48 16.02 38.38
C ALA A 395 14.02 16.21 37.94
N VAL A 396 13.26 15.11 37.89
CA VAL A 396 11.82 15.11 37.64
C VAL A 396 11.04 14.88 38.95
N ARG A 397 9.86 15.48 39.03
CA ARG A 397 8.99 15.34 40.21
C ARG A 397 8.37 13.94 40.26
N SER A 398 8.01 13.39 39.09
CA SER A 398 7.42 12.05 38.99
C SER A 398 7.61 11.46 37.58
N VAL A 399 7.71 10.13 37.57
CA VAL A 399 7.64 9.32 36.36
C VAL A 399 6.47 8.37 36.53
N GLU A 400 5.58 8.34 35.53
CA GLU A 400 4.47 7.40 35.45
C GLU A 400 4.67 6.54 34.20
N ARG A 401 4.53 5.22 34.32
CA ARG A 401 4.52 4.27 33.20
C ARG A 401 3.08 3.87 32.90
N PHE A 402 2.68 4.01 31.64
CA PHE A 402 1.35 3.63 31.15
C PHE A 402 1.45 2.36 30.31
N THR A 403 0.65 1.35 30.63
CA THR A 403 0.44 0.19 29.78
C THR A 403 -0.83 0.44 28.95
N ILE A 404 -0.67 0.48 27.64
CA ILE A 404 -1.73 0.74 26.68
C ILE A 404 -2.15 -0.58 26.05
N ARG A 405 -3.41 -0.97 26.20
CA ARG A 405 -3.99 -2.06 25.43
C ARG A 405 -4.62 -1.51 24.17
N MET A 406 -4.17 -2.03 23.05
CA MET A 406 -4.59 -1.63 21.73
C MET A 406 -5.46 -2.71 21.10
N ALA A 407 -5.99 -2.40 19.91
CA ALA A 407 -6.69 -3.36 19.09
C ALA A 407 -5.84 -4.62 18.79
N ALA A 408 -6.50 -5.71 18.40
CA ALA A 408 -5.89 -7.00 18.12
C ALA A 408 -5.03 -7.57 19.27
N GLY A 409 -5.32 -7.18 20.54
CA GLY A 409 -4.62 -7.68 21.72
C GLY A 409 -3.18 -7.19 21.85
N GLN A 410 -2.78 -6.18 21.09
CA GLN A 410 -1.44 -5.60 21.17
C GLN A 410 -1.30 -4.70 22.41
N GLU A 411 -0.09 -4.59 22.94
CA GLU A 411 0.23 -3.70 24.04
C GLU A 411 1.39 -2.77 23.66
N ASN A 412 1.33 -1.54 24.17
CA ASN A 412 2.41 -0.56 24.08
C ASN A 412 2.67 0.04 25.47
N THR A 413 3.85 0.60 25.65
CA THR A 413 4.25 1.28 26.89
C THR A 413 4.62 2.72 26.59
N THR A 414 4.05 3.65 27.34
CA THR A 414 4.41 5.07 27.27
C THR A 414 4.81 5.58 28.65
N TYR A 415 5.55 6.68 28.69
CA TYR A 415 6.03 7.24 29.95
C TYR A 415 5.67 8.73 30.06
N HIS A 416 5.10 9.11 31.19
CA HIS A 416 4.84 10.50 31.50
C HIS A 416 5.84 11.00 32.55
N LEU A 417 6.57 12.07 32.23
CA LEU A 417 7.57 12.70 33.07
C LEU A 417 7.11 14.12 33.43
N ALA A 418 6.97 14.40 34.74
CA ALA A 418 6.63 15.73 35.22
C ALA A 418 7.88 16.43 35.75
N PRO A 419 8.25 17.64 35.28
CA PRO A 419 9.40 18.39 35.81
C PRO A 419 9.14 18.89 37.23
N VAL A 420 10.19 19.16 37.96
CA VAL A 420 10.08 19.75 39.32
C VAL A 420 9.41 21.13 39.27
N LYS A 421 9.84 21.98 38.33
CA LYS A 421 9.23 23.29 38.06
C LYS A 421 8.57 23.22 36.67
N GLY A 422 7.24 23.04 36.67
CA GLY A 422 6.49 22.90 35.43
C GLY A 422 5.87 24.22 34.94
N ASN A 423 5.85 24.43 33.62
CA ASN A 423 5.21 25.58 32.98
C ASN A 423 3.71 25.33 32.65
N GLY A 424 3.16 24.17 33.05
CA GLY A 424 1.77 23.78 32.80
C GLY A 424 1.50 23.26 31.38
N ARG A 425 2.54 22.97 30.60
CA ARG A 425 2.44 22.47 29.21
C ARG A 425 3.02 21.07 29.11
N LEU A 426 2.46 20.28 28.19
CA LEU A 426 2.90 18.92 27.88
C LEU A 426 3.42 18.87 26.45
N VAL A 427 4.54 18.21 26.26
CA VAL A 427 5.03 17.84 24.92
C VAL A 427 4.98 16.31 24.77
N VAL A 428 4.27 15.83 23.77
CA VAL A 428 4.39 14.44 23.31
C VAL A 428 5.68 14.34 22.53
N LEU A 429 6.61 13.49 22.97
CA LEU A 429 7.88 13.24 22.33
C LEU A 429 7.86 11.82 21.77
N HIS A 430 7.65 11.69 20.44
CA HIS A 430 7.43 10.43 19.76
C HIS A 430 8.70 9.96 19.04
N HIS A 431 9.24 8.82 19.48
CA HIS A 431 10.38 8.21 18.81
C HIS A 431 9.97 7.49 17.52
N GLY A 432 10.90 7.40 16.57
CA GLY A 432 10.76 6.57 15.38
C GLY A 432 11.11 5.11 15.64
N HIS A 433 11.82 4.51 14.69
CA HIS A 433 12.22 3.09 14.71
C HIS A 433 13.46 2.85 15.59
N ALA A 434 13.32 3.06 16.87
CA ALA A 434 14.37 2.75 17.84
C ALA A 434 13.78 2.23 19.15
N CYS A 435 14.49 1.33 19.80
CA CYS A 435 14.09 0.65 21.03
C CYS A 435 14.58 1.33 22.29
N SER A 436 15.31 2.42 22.18
CA SER A 436 15.78 3.22 23.31
C SER A 436 15.65 4.70 22.99
N PHE A 437 15.32 5.50 24.00
CA PHE A 437 15.42 6.96 23.89
C PHE A 437 16.87 7.45 23.99
N ASP A 438 17.78 6.62 24.50
CA ASP A 438 19.23 6.86 24.50
C ASP A 438 19.78 6.42 23.15
N ASP A 439 19.72 7.30 22.17
CA ASP A 439 20.17 7.03 20.81
C ASP A 439 21.59 7.55 20.52
N ALA A 440 22.16 7.07 19.39
CA ALA A 440 23.50 7.51 18.93
C ALA A 440 23.60 9.02 18.64
N GLY A 441 22.49 9.75 18.62
CA GLY A 441 22.43 11.20 18.46
C GLY A 441 23.01 11.94 19.68
N GLU A 442 22.93 11.34 20.88
CA GLU A 442 23.44 11.96 22.10
C GLU A 442 24.95 12.19 22.06
N ALA A 443 25.71 11.24 21.53
CA ALA A 443 27.16 11.39 21.33
C ALA A 443 27.53 12.55 20.39
N ARG A 444 26.55 13.06 19.62
CA ARG A 444 26.68 14.19 18.69
C ARG A 444 25.99 15.46 19.20
N GLY A 445 25.60 15.49 20.48
CA GLY A 445 24.95 16.63 21.13
C GLY A 445 23.49 16.83 20.74
N GLY A 446 22.82 15.84 20.11
CA GLY A 446 21.44 15.90 19.66
C GLY A 446 20.66 14.65 20.05
N GLY A 447 19.63 14.28 19.28
CA GLY A 447 18.81 13.08 19.47
C GLY A 447 17.68 13.23 20.48
N MET A 448 17.02 12.10 20.78
CA MET A 448 15.80 12.07 21.59
C MET A 448 16.06 12.36 23.06
N ALA A 449 17.12 11.78 23.64
CA ALA A 449 17.51 12.00 25.03
C ALA A 449 17.89 13.48 25.28
N HIS A 450 18.68 14.05 24.37
CA HIS A 450 19.01 15.49 24.41
C HIS A 450 17.74 16.36 24.35
N THR A 451 16.85 16.05 23.41
CA THR A 451 15.57 16.77 23.25
C THR A 451 14.72 16.69 24.53
N ALA A 452 14.60 15.48 25.12
CA ALA A 452 13.88 15.29 26.37
C ALA A 452 14.47 16.16 27.53
N ARG A 453 15.79 16.17 27.65
CA ARG A 453 16.52 16.96 28.65
C ARG A 453 16.22 18.45 28.50
N ARG A 454 16.38 18.99 27.29
CA ARG A 454 16.18 20.42 27.02
C ARG A 454 14.72 20.87 27.25
N LEU A 455 13.74 20.04 26.89
CA LEU A 455 12.32 20.31 27.13
C LEU A 455 11.99 20.30 28.63
N LEU A 456 12.51 19.33 29.41
CA LEU A 456 12.32 19.27 30.85
C LEU A 456 12.97 20.47 31.56
N GLU A 457 14.18 20.89 31.16
CA GLU A 457 14.86 22.10 31.66
C GLU A 457 14.05 23.36 31.39
N ALA A 458 13.34 23.44 30.26
CA ALA A 458 12.43 24.52 29.92
C ALA A 458 11.06 24.42 30.65
N GLY A 459 10.88 23.43 31.51
CA GLY A 459 9.70 23.25 32.36
C GLY A 459 8.52 22.53 31.68
N PHE A 460 8.70 21.94 30.52
CA PHE A 460 7.65 21.12 29.88
C PHE A 460 7.57 19.74 30.54
N ALA A 461 6.37 19.25 30.77
CA ALA A 461 6.16 17.83 31.01
C ALA A 461 6.27 17.05 29.70
N LEU A 462 6.67 15.79 29.76
CA LEU A 462 6.84 14.94 28.59
C LEU A 462 5.92 13.73 28.64
N LEU A 463 5.38 13.37 27.48
CA LEU A 463 4.82 12.06 27.20
C LEU A 463 5.72 11.39 26.17
N LEU A 464 6.50 10.39 26.59
CA LEU A 464 7.41 9.64 25.73
C LEU A 464 6.65 8.47 25.10
N VAL A 465 6.69 8.38 23.78
CA VAL A 465 5.99 7.35 22.99
C VAL A 465 6.95 6.72 21.98
N HIS A 466 6.87 5.41 21.79
CA HIS A 466 7.55 4.67 20.74
C HIS A 466 6.58 4.23 19.64
N MET A 467 7.11 3.96 18.47
CA MET A 467 6.39 3.21 17.43
C MET A 467 5.95 1.84 17.97
N PRO A 468 4.85 1.26 17.47
CA PRO A 468 4.42 -0.07 17.89
C PRO A 468 5.54 -1.11 17.68
N HIS A 469 5.58 -2.12 18.53
CA HIS A 469 6.60 -3.19 18.64
C HIS A 469 8.00 -2.76 19.10
N PHE A 470 8.32 -1.49 19.14
CA PHE A 470 9.56 -1.05 19.76
C PHE A 470 9.34 -0.91 21.27
N ARG A 471 9.96 -1.78 22.04
CA ARG A 471 9.95 -1.71 23.51
C ARG A 471 11.32 -1.30 24.01
N PRO A 472 11.45 -0.51 25.06
CA PRO A 472 12.75 -0.24 25.68
C PRO A 472 13.49 -1.56 26.01
N GLY A 473 14.63 -1.77 25.37
CA GLY A 473 15.47 -2.95 25.55
C GLY A 473 15.15 -4.18 24.68
N ASP A 474 14.09 -4.12 23.85
CA ASP A 474 13.75 -5.22 22.95
C ASP A 474 13.49 -4.67 21.52
N CYS A 475 14.49 -4.86 20.65
CA CYS A 475 14.44 -4.48 19.24
C CYS A 475 14.05 -5.64 18.30
N ALA A 476 13.71 -6.82 18.83
CA ALA A 476 13.43 -8.01 18.04
C ALA A 476 11.95 -8.17 17.65
N GLY A 477 11.17 -7.09 17.77
CA GLY A 477 9.75 -7.10 17.40
C GLY A 477 9.51 -7.34 15.90
N PRO A 478 8.31 -7.81 15.54
CA PRO A 478 7.92 -8.01 14.14
C PRO A 478 7.98 -6.69 13.36
N SER A 479 8.13 -6.79 12.03
CA SER A 479 8.14 -5.61 11.15
C SER A 479 6.80 -4.88 11.19
N HIS A 480 6.75 -3.61 10.82
CA HIS A 480 5.48 -2.88 10.70
C HIS A 480 4.52 -3.56 9.72
N GLY A 481 5.03 -4.24 8.70
CA GLY A 481 4.22 -5.06 7.80
C GLY A 481 3.39 -6.13 8.53
N ASP A 482 3.94 -6.73 9.59
CA ASP A 482 3.25 -7.75 10.39
C ASP A 482 2.07 -7.16 11.18
N LEU A 483 2.12 -5.87 11.55
CA LEU A 483 1.00 -5.17 12.20
C LEU A 483 -0.22 -5.08 11.27
N PHE A 484 0.01 -4.87 9.98
CA PHE A 484 -1.06 -4.84 8.99
C PHE A 484 -1.62 -6.23 8.65
N ALA A 485 -0.95 -7.28 9.10
CA ALA A 485 -1.41 -8.66 9.04
C ALA A 485 -2.35 -9.05 10.20
N LEU A 486 -2.43 -8.23 11.26
CA LEU A 486 -3.27 -8.54 12.42
C LEU A 486 -4.76 -8.43 12.08
N PRO A 487 -5.59 -9.34 12.62
CA PRO A 487 -7.04 -9.29 12.42
C PRO A 487 -7.61 -8.09 13.19
N MET A 488 -7.96 -7.03 12.46
CA MET A 488 -8.56 -5.83 13.04
C MET A 488 -10.08 -5.96 13.09
N VAL A 489 -10.68 -5.80 14.26
CA VAL A 489 -12.13 -5.75 14.41
C VAL A 489 -12.57 -4.30 14.20
N GLY A 490 -12.91 -3.97 12.96
CA GLY A 490 -13.24 -2.61 12.53
C GLY A 490 -12.01 -1.72 12.34
N GLY A 491 -12.11 -0.78 11.43
CA GLY A 491 -11.05 0.19 11.16
C GLY A 491 -9.80 -0.40 10.48
N SER A 492 -8.67 0.25 10.69
CA SER A 492 -7.37 -0.04 10.05
C SER A 492 -6.29 -0.30 11.10
N ALA A 493 -5.26 -1.08 10.75
CA ALA A 493 -4.07 -1.28 11.59
C ALA A 493 -3.31 0.03 11.92
N LEU A 494 -3.59 1.12 11.21
CA LEU A 494 -3.09 2.46 11.57
C LEU A 494 -3.45 2.87 12.99
N GLN A 495 -4.54 2.34 13.57
CA GLN A 495 -4.91 2.62 14.97
C GLN A 495 -3.80 2.20 15.94
N LEU A 496 -3.04 1.14 15.65
CA LEU A 496 -1.95 0.66 16.49
C LEU A 496 -0.81 1.69 16.64
N PHE A 497 -0.65 2.58 15.67
CA PHE A 497 0.36 3.65 15.68
C PHE A 497 -0.11 4.90 16.46
N LEU A 498 -1.40 5.08 16.60
CA LEU A 498 -2.01 6.32 17.11
C LEU A 498 -2.61 6.16 18.51
N GLU A 499 -3.11 4.97 18.85
CA GLU A 499 -3.73 4.67 20.13
C GLU A 499 -2.82 4.89 21.35
N PRO A 500 -1.51 4.56 21.33
CA PRO A 500 -0.63 4.82 22.46
C PRO A 500 -0.64 6.28 22.88
N THR A 501 -0.57 7.18 21.90
CA THR A 501 -0.66 8.63 22.15
C THR A 501 -2.05 9.02 22.65
N ALA A 502 -3.13 8.57 21.97
CA ALA A 502 -4.49 8.96 22.30
C ALA A 502 -4.91 8.53 23.70
N GLN A 503 -4.72 7.27 24.08
CA GLN A 503 -5.09 6.74 25.39
C GLN A 503 -4.27 7.39 26.52
N SER A 504 -2.97 7.64 26.27
CA SER A 504 -2.11 8.34 27.24
C SER A 504 -2.57 9.78 27.45
N LEU A 505 -2.89 10.49 26.37
CA LEU A 505 -3.42 11.87 26.48
C LEU A 505 -4.77 11.91 27.17
N ASN A 506 -5.63 10.90 26.99
CA ASN A 506 -6.90 10.81 27.72
C ASN A 506 -6.72 10.69 29.25
N ALA A 507 -5.61 10.08 29.71
CA ALA A 507 -5.26 10.05 31.12
C ALA A 507 -4.68 11.38 31.65
N LEU A 508 -4.13 12.20 30.74
CA LEU A 508 -3.45 13.45 31.05
C LEU A 508 -4.31 14.70 30.77
N ARG A 509 -5.45 14.54 30.07
CA ARG A 509 -6.38 15.66 29.78
C ARG A 509 -6.81 16.35 31.10
N GLY A 510 -6.78 17.67 31.07
CA GLY A 510 -7.07 18.50 32.24
C GLY A 510 -5.89 18.72 33.21
N ARG A 511 -4.80 17.95 33.07
CA ARG A 511 -3.57 18.15 33.88
C ARG A 511 -2.68 19.27 33.32
N TYR A 512 -2.83 19.57 32.01
CA TYR A 512 -2.02 20.55 31.28
C TYR A 512 -2.89 21.54 30.50
N LYS A 513 -2.46 22.78 30.42
CA LYS A 513 -3.16 23.87 29.74
C LYS A 513 -3.01 23.79 28.20
N ARG A 514 -1.91 23.19 27.73
CA ARG A 514 -1.57 23.07 26.32
C ARG A 514 -0.79 21.77 26.08
N VAL A 515 -1.08 21.13 24.96
CA VAL A 515 -0.37 19.94 24.49
C VAL A 515 0.24 20.26 23.13
N ASP A 516 1.53 20.01 23.00
CA ASP A 516 2.31 20.13 21.78
C ASP A 516 2.92 18.76 21.44
N MET A 517 3.37 18.55 20.21
CA MET A 517 3.90 17.25 19.78
C MET A 517 5.17 17.40 18.94
N VAL A 518 6.17 16.59 19.25
CA VAL A 518 7.45 16.47 18.53
C VAL A 518 7.66 15.02 18.17
N GLY A 519 8.12 14.72 16.97
CA GLY A 519 8.46 13.36 16.59
C GLY A 519 9.60 13.27 15.60
N LEU A 520 10.41 12.22 15.72
CA LEU A 520 11.53 11.93 14.83
C LEU A 520 11.19 10.76 13.93
N SER A 521 11.54 10.84 12.64
CA SER A 521 11.42 9.70 11.71
C SER A 521 9.99 9.18 11.62
N GLY A 522 9.73 7.89 11.87
CA GLY A 522 8.40 7.33 12.01
C GLY A 522 7.53 8.08 13.04
N GLY A 523 8.12 8.53 14.15
CA GLY A 523 7.45 9.40 15.12
C GLY A 523 7.09 10.78 14.54
N GLY A 524 7.88 11.29 13.60
CA GLY A 524 7.56 12.50 12.84
C GLY A 524 6.36 12.27 11.91
N TRP A 525 6.28 11.12 11.26
CA TRP A 525 5.10 10.71 10.51
C TRP A 525 3.87 10.62 11.42
N THR A 526 4.00 9.93 12.58
CA THR A 526 2.92 9.86 13.57
C THR A 526 2.49 11.26 14.02
N THR A 527 3.44 12.18 14.20
CA THR A 527 3.15 13.59 14.58
C THR A 527 2.28 14.28 13.54
N VAL A 528 2.56 14.07 12.23
CA VAL A 528 1.73 14.61 11.15
C VAL A 528 0.31 14.04 11.20
N VAL A 529 0.18 12.71 11.20
CA VAL A 529 -1.13 12.06 11.15
C VAL A 529 -1.93 12.36 12.41
N TYR A 530 -1.31 12.23 13.59
CA TYR A 530 -1.99 12.47 14.86
C TYR A 530 -2.47 13.91 15.01
N SER A 531 -1.62 14.90 14.68
CA SER A 531 -2.03 16.31 14.74
C SER A 531 -3.12 16.68 13.71
N ALA A 532 -3.20 15.99 12.59
CA ALA A 532 -4.31 16.15 11.65
C ALA A 532 -5.64 15.65 12.24
N LEU A 533 -5.62 14.61 13.09
CA LEU A 533 -6.79 13.96 13.68
C LEU A 533 -7.20 14.54 15.03
N ASP A 534 -6.25 14.95 15.89
CA ASP A 534 -6.52 15.52 17.21
C ASP A 534 -6.32 17.04 17.22
N PRO A 535 -7.40 17.84 17.23
CA PRO A 535 -7.30 19.30 17.30
C PRO A 535 -6.77 19.82 18.66
N GLY A 536 -6.62 18.95 19.65
CA GLY A 536 -6.02 19.28 20.94
C GLY A 536 -4.51 19.53 20.89
N ILE A 537 -3.81 19.08 19.83
CA ILE A 537 -2.40 19.38 19.60
C ILE A 537 -2.27 20.81 19.07
N ARG A 538 -1.65 21.71 19.82
CA ARG A 538 -1.58 23.14 19.50
C ARG A 538 -0.41 23.52 18.59
N ALA A 539 0.74 22.90 18.80
CA ALA A 539 1.86 22.99 17.89
C ALA A 539 2.45 21.60 17.64
N SER A 540 2.86 21.33 16.42
CA SER A 540 3.46 20.05 16.03
C SER A 540 4.74 20.26 15.23
N PHE A 541 5.75 19.42 15.54
CA PHE A 541 7.10 19.50 15.01
C PHE A 541 7.54 18.13 14.49
N PRO A 542 7.13 17.71 13.29
CA PRO A 542 7.68 16.51 12.66
C PRO A 542 9.12 16.79 12.20
N VAL A 543 10.07 16.01 12.70
CA VAL A 543 11.49 16.10 12.35
C VAL A 543 11.87 14.89 11.49
N ALA A 544 12.37 15.14 10.28
CA ALA A 544 12.79 14.09 9.32
C ALA A 544 11.79 12.92 9.22
N GLY A 545 10.47 13.22 9.18
CA GLY A 545 9.45 12.19 9.36
C GLY A 545 8.39 12.09 8.28
N ALA A 546 8.17 13.14 7.49
CA ALA A 546 7.11 13.14 6.49
C ALA A 546 7.39 14.10 5.35
N VAL A 547 7.41 13.57 4.14
CA VAL A 547 7.53 14.31 2.87
C VAL A 547 6.43 13.77 1.95
N PRO A 548 5.81 14.60 1.10
CA PRO A 548 4.88 14.14 0.08
C PRO A 548 5.42 12.98 -0.74
N LEU A 549 4.57 12.01 -1.10
CA LEU A 549 5.01 10.78 -1.79
C LEU A 549 5.67 11.07 -3.14
N HIS A 550 5.19 12.08 -3.88
CA HIS A 550 5.77 12.49 -5.16
C HIS A 550 7.20 13.04 -5.05
N LEU A 551 7.66 13.38 -3.84
CA LEU A 551 9.03 13.83 -3.56
C LEU A 551 9.92 12.73 -2.96
N ARG A 552 9.48 11.47 -2.94
CA ARG A 552 10.26 10.34 -2.39
C ARG A 552 10.90 9.52 -3.50
N THR A 553 12.18 9.21 -3.38
CA THR A 553 12.86 8.23 -4.24
C THR A 553 12.70 6.82 -3.68
N GLY A 554 12.92 5.79 -4.50
CA GLY A 554 12.71 4.39 -4.13
C GLY A 554 13.45 3.88 -2.89
N GLY A 555 14.47 4.61 -2.40
CA GLY A 555 15.16 4.30 -1.14
C GLY A 555 14.59 4.99 0.10
N SER A 556 13.64 5.92 -0.06
CA SER A 556 13.07 6.73 1.03
C SER A 556 11.55 6.62 1.14
N VAL A 557 10.99 5.50 0.67
CA VAL A 557 9.55 5.30 0.64
C VAL A 557 8.94 5.25 2.04
N GLY A 558 9.69 4.73 3.01
CA GLY A 558 9.21 4.50 4.38
C GLY A 558 8.52 3.14 4.53
N ASP A 559 7.97 2.90 5.71
CA ASP A 559 7.21 1.69 6.02
C ASP A 559 5.76 1.78 5.54
N LEU A 560 5.03 0.67 5.59
CA LEU A 560 3.69 0.53 4.99
C LEU A 560 2.69 1.59 5.47
N GLU A 561 2.74 1.99 6.75
CA GLU A 561 1.87 3.04 7.31
C GLU A 561 2.09 4.38 6.61
N GLN A 562 3.29 4.65 6.10
CA GLN A 562 3.65 5.92 5.48
C GLN A 562 3.18 6.05 4.03
N PHE A 563 2.69 4.97 3.43
CA PHE A 563 2.18 4.98 2.06
C PHE A 563 0.94 4.09 1.85
N LEU A 564 0.27 3.65 2.93
CA LEU A 564 -0.92 2.78 2.85
C LEU A 564 -1.94 3.33 1.84
N PRO A 565 -2.14 2.66 0.68
CA PRO A 565 -2.94 3.23 -0.40
C PRO A 565 -4.38 3.54 0.03
N ALA A 566 -4.96 2.69 0.87
CA ALA A 566 -6.33 2.88 1.36
C ALA A 566 -6.49 4.15 2.22
N PHE A 567 -5.46 4.58 2.93
CA PHE A 567 -5.44 5.81 3.72
C PHE A 567 -5.15 7.03 2.84
N TYR A 568 -4.05 6.96 2.05
CA TYR A 568 -3.60 8.12 1.27
C TYR A 568 -4.49 8.44 0.06
N ARG A 569 -5.38 7.52 -0.36
CA ARG A 569 -6.48 7.86 -1.29
C ARG A 569 -7.53 8.79 -0.66
N ARG A 570 -7.64 8.84 0.65
CA ARG A 570 -8.61 9.67 1.37
C ARG A 570 -8.03 11.06 1.66
N ALA A 571 -6.74 11.13 1.99
CA ALA A 571 -6.03 12.39 2.21
C ALA A 571 -4.56 12.23 1.86
N GLY A 572 -4.05 13.04 0.94
CA GLY A 572 -2.62 13.14 0.63
C GLY A 572 -1.84 13.81 1.77
N TYR A 573 -0.51 13.77 1.68
CA TYR A 573 0.35 14.41 2.69
C TYR A 573 0.07 15.90 2.82
N LEU A 574 -0.13 16.61 1.70
CA LEU A 574 -0.41 18.05 1.72
C LEU A 574 -1.73 18.35 2.44
N ASP A 575 -2.76 17.51 2.27
CA ASP A 575 -4.01 17.64 3.02
C ASP A 575 -3.81 17.43 4.52
N LEU A 576 -3.03 16.42 4.91
CA LEU A 576 -2.70 16.17 6.32
C LEU A 576 -1.93 17.34 6.94
N PHE A 577 -1.05 17.99 6.16
CA PHE A 577 -0.32 19.18 6.59
C PHE A 577 -1.27 20.38 6.80
N VAL A 578 -2.20 20.62 5.87
CA VAL A 578 -3.26 21.62 6.05
C VAL A 578 -4.08 21.32 7.30
N MET A 579 -4.53 20.07 7.49
CA MET A 579 -5.30 19.64 8.64
C MET A 579 -4.54 19.81 9.98
N GLY A 580 -3.24 19.58 9.97
CA GLY A 580 -2.36 19.78 11.13
C GLY A 580 -2.10 21.25 11.49
N ALA A 581 -2.13 22.13 10.50
CA ALA A 581 -1.79 23.55 10.64
C ALA A 581 -3.01 24.49 10.77
N MET A 582 -4.17 24.12 10.24
CA MET A 582 -5.38 24.96 10.26
C MET A 582 -5.82 25.27 11.69
N GLY A 583 -5.83 26.55 12.06
CA GLY A 583 -6.10 27.03 13.41
C GLY A 583 -4.97 26.82 14.43
N ARG A 584 -3.79 26.36 13.97
CA ARG A 584 -2.68 25.90 14.82
C ARG A 584 -1.32 26.16 14.15
N GLN A 585 -0.26 25.61 14.74
CA GLN A 585 1.08 25.67 14.18
C GLN A 585 1.59 24.27 13.85
N GLN A 586 2.16 24.09 12.64
CA GLN A 586 2.95 22.94 12.28
C GLN A 586 4.25 23.39 11.61
N THR A 587 5.40 22.93 12.11
CA THR A 587 6.71 23.24 11.56
C THR A 587 7.45 21.96 11.25
N HIS A 588 7.65 21.67 9.97
CA HIS A 588 8.47 20.55 9.52
C HIS A 588 9.94 20.92 9.57
N ILE A 589 10.76 20.09 10.18
CA ILE A 589 12.21 20.29 10.28
C ILE A 589 12.92 19.15 9.54
N PHE A 590 13.81 19.49 8.61
CA PHE A 590 14.61 18.53 7.88
C PHE A 590 16.10 18.80 8.08
N ASN A 591 16.90 17.74 8.03
CA ASN A 591 18.37 17.81 8.08
C ASN A 591 18.92 17.82 6.64
N ARG A 592 19.75 18.80 6.28
CA ARG A 592 20.30 18.96 4.93
C ARG A 592 20.90 17.66 4.40
N ARG A 593 21.75 17.02 5.19
CA ARG A 593 22.46 15.79 4.84
C ARG A 593 22.00 14.63 5.70
N ASP A 594 20.67 14.46 5.79
CA ASP A 594 20.08 13.28 6.43
C ASP A 594 20.66 12.02 5.76
N ASN A 595 21.32 11.16 6.54
CA ASN A 595 22.00 9.96 6.03
C ASN A 595 21.06 8.75 5.92
N CYS A 596 19.75 8.92 6.20
CA CYS A 596 18.74 7.86 6.11
C CYS A 596 17.75 8.14 4.97
N CYS A 597 16.89 9.15 5.15
CA CYS A 597 15.57 9.06 4.52
C CYS A 597 15.12 10.32 3.77
N PHE A 598 15.40 11.54 4.25
CA PHE A 598 14.76 12.77 3.77
C PHE A 598 15.76 13.92 3.50
N GLY A 599 17.02 13.62 3.28
CA GLY A 599 18.05 14.60 2.97
C GLY A 599 18.28 14.78 1.47
N GLU A 600 19.25 15.63 1.15
CA GLU A 600 19.65 15.95 -0.23
C GLU A 600 20.01 14.70 -1.07
N ALA A 601 20.68 13.71 -0.45
CA ALA A 601 21.11 12.48 -1.13
C ALA A 601 19.95 11.58 -1.57
N GLN A 602 18.79 11.67 -0.92
CA GLN A 602 17.59 10.93 -1.25
C GLN A 602 16.66 11.66 -2.21
N HIS A 603 17.01 12.91 -2.60
CA HIS A 603 16.23 13.74 -3.50
C HIS A 603 16.86 13.80 -4.89
N ASP A 604 16.38 13.00 -5.84
CA ASP A 604 16.78 13.08 -7.25
C ASP A 604 15.68 13.81 -8.06
N ALA A 605 15.86 15.11 -8.23
CA ALA A 605 14.89 15.98 -8.90
C ALA A 605 14.47 15.49 -10.30
N ARG A 606 15.40 14.85 -11.05
CA ARG A 606 15.12 14.32 -12.39
C ARG A 606 14.19 13.10 -12.33
N LYS A 607 14.43 12.19 -11.40
CA LYS A 607 13.57 11.02 -11.20
C LYS A 607 12.21 11.39 -10.63
N LEU A 608 12.15 12.42 -9.81
CA LEU A 608 10.95 12.89 -9.14
C LEU A 608 10.12 13.86 -9.98
N GLN A 609 10.66 14.35 -11.09
CA GLN A 609 10.05 15.43 -11.88
C GLN A 609 9.66 16.64 -11.00
N ALA A 610 10.55 17.00 -10.09
CA ALA A 610 10.37 18.04 -9.09
C ALA A 610 11.50 19.07 -9.14
N ALA A 611 11.33 20.20 -8.44
CA ALA A 611 12.40 21.14 -8.21
C ALA A 611 13.55 20.48 -7.41
N PRO A 612 14.81 20.98 -7.53
CA PRO A 612 15.91 20.51 -6.71
C PRO A 612 15.61 20.61 -5.20
N TYR A 613 16.33 19.84 -4.40
CA TYR A 613 16.38 20.05 -2.96
C TYR A 613 17.25 21.29 -2.64
N PRO A 614 16.87 22.21 -1.73
CA PRO A 614 15.71 22.16 -0.85
C PRO A 614 14.47 22.91 -1.39
N GLU A 615 14.51 23.43 -2.59
CA GLU A 615 13.44 24.26 -3.18
C GLU A 615 12.11 23.50 -3.25
N SER A 616 12.14 22.21 -3.59
CA SER A 616 10.94 21.35 -3.62
C SER A 616 10.27 21.24 -2.24
N TYR A 617 11.08 21.21 -1.16
CA TYR A 617 10.57 21.14 0.20
C TYR A 617 10.00 22.49 0.66
N ARG A 618 10.66 23.57 0.32
CA ARG A 618 10.13 24.92 0.54
C ARG A 618 8.85 25.16 -0.26
N GLY A 619 8.81 24.69 -1.51
CA GLY A 619 7.67 24.84 -2.40
C GLY A 619 6.38 24.19 -1.88
N PHE A 620 6.42 22.96 -1.37
CA PHE A 620 5.24 22.40 -0.73
C PHE A 620 4.87 23.14 0.56
N GLY A 621 5.86 23.65 1.30
CA GLY A 621 5.63 24.46 2.49
C GLY A 621 4.85 25.73 2.19
N GLU A 622 5.24 26.44 1.13
CA GLU A 622 4.56 27.65 0.64
C GLU A 622 3.15 27.33 0.14
N ALA A 623 2.97 26.22 -0.58
CA ALA A 623 1.66 25.79 -1.06
C ALA A 623 0.69 25.51 0.09
N VAL A 624 1.11 24.79 1.13
CA VAL A 624 0.32 24.53 2.33
C VAL A 624 0.03 25.83 3.09
N GLN A 625 1.03 26.69 3.32
CA GLN A 625 0.84 27.97 4.03
C GLN A 625 -0.14 28.88 3.27
N LYS A 626 -0.12 28.90 1.95
CA LYS A 626 -1.05 29.65 1.14
C LYS A 626 -2.51 29.24 1.40
N VAL A 627 -2.78 27.95 1.56
CA VAL A 627 -4.11 27.41 1.86
C VAL A 627 -4.50 27.71 3.31
N VAL A 628 -3.59 27.49 4.26
CA VAL A 628 -3.81 27.78 5.69
C VAL A 628 -4.06 29.28 5.94
N GLY A 629 -3.40 30.13 5.16
CA GLY A 629 -3.56 31.60 5.21
C GLY A 629 -3.28 32.16 6.62
N GLY A 630 -4.08 33.16 7.01
CA GLY A 630 -4.00 33.75 8.36
C GLY A 630 -4.66 32.93 9.47
N GLN A 631 -5.28 31.78 9.14
CA GLN A 631 -5.96 30.94 10.13
C GLN A 631 -5.01 30.02 10.92
N GLY A 632 -3.75 29.92 10.51
CA GLY A 632 -2.76 29.10 11.17
C GLY A 632 -1.36 29.32 10.59
N ARG A 633 -0.41 28.48 11.00
CA ARG A 633 0.96 28.60 10.52
C ARG A 633 1.53 27.24 10.11
N PHE A 634 2.00 27.15 8.89
CA PHE A 634 2.76 26.03 8.37
C PHE A 634 4.13 26.52 7.89
N THR A 635 5.21 25.85 8.30
CA THR A 635 6.56 26.19 7.87
C THR A 635 7.39 24.93 7.60
N VAL A 636 8.31 25.03 6.66
CA VAL A 636 9.35 24.04 6.41
C VAL A 636 10.69 24.71 6.73
N GLU A 637 11.42 24.14 7.66
CA GLU A 637 12.74 24.60 8.07
C GLU A 637 13.80 23.53 7.84
N ILE A 638 14.99 23.91 7.42
CA ILE A 638 16.08 22.98 7.07
C ILE A 638 17.30 23.34 7.89
N ASP A 639 17.79 22.38 8.67
CA ASP A 639 19.08 22.49 9.31
C ASP A 639 20.19 22.22 8.28
N GLU A 640 20.79 23.30 7.80
CA GLU A 640 21.83 23.26 6.75
C GLU A 640 23.14 22.60 7.24
N ALA A 641 23.35 22.52 8.55
CA ALA A 641 24.56 21.96 9.16
C ALA A 641 24.41 20.48 9.53
N ALA A 642 23.18 20.00 9.71
CA ALA A 642 22.92 18.62 10.17
C ALA A 642 23.31 17.59 9.10
N THR A 643 24.01 16.55 9.54
CA THR A 643 24.58 15.49 8.69
C THR A 643 24.02 14.10 8.98
N HIS A 644 23.10 13.97 9.92
CA HIS A 644 22.58 12.69 10.39
C HIS A 644 21.05 12.72 10.56
N HIS A 645 20.46 11.54 10.58
CA HIS A 645 19.05 11.32 10.84
C HIS A 645 18.76 11.42 12.34
N MET A 646 18.51 12.63 12.83
CA MET A 646 18.28 12.89 14.27
C MET A 646 17.54 14.24 14.49
N ILE A 647 17.06 14.48 15.69
CA ILE A 647 16.73 15.84 16.12
C ILE A 647 18.04 16.54 16.46
N SER A 648 18.45 17.49 15.63
CA SER A 648 19.72 18.19 15.83
C SER A 648 19.64 19.20 16.98
N PRO A 649 20.79 19.64 17.55
CA PRO A 649 20.81 20.70 18.57
C PRO A 649 20.13 21.98 18.08
N TRP A 650 20.34 22.36 16.83
CA TRP A 650 19.68 23.51 16.23
C TRP A 650 18.16 23.34 16.18
N ALA A 651 17.68 22.15 15.80
CA ALA A 651 16.25 21.86 15.77
C ALA A 651 15.60 21.95 17.15
N VAL A 652 16.30 21.50 18.21
CA VAL A 652 15.81 21.59 19.59
C VAL A 652 15.65 23.05 20.02
N GLU A 653 16.67 23.87 19.83
CA GLU A 653 16.60 25.29 20.22
C GLU A 653 15.54 26.02 19.38
N ARG A 654 15.44 25.72 18.10
CA ARG A 654 14.41 26.28 17.24
C ARG A 654 12.98 25.92 17.67
N MET A 655 12.75 24.67 18.05
CA MET A 655 11.47 24.23 18.62
C MET A 655 11.17 24.95 19.94
N LEU A 656 12.15 25.09 20.82
CA LEU A 656 11.99 25.81 22.10
C LEU A 656 11.62 27.29 21.89
N GLU A 657 12.19 27.95 20.88
CA GLU A 657 11.82 29.32 20.52
C GLU A 657 10.35 29.39 20.07
N LEU A 658 9.94 28.48 19.16
CA LEU A 658 8.59 28.42 18.62
C LEU A 658 7.55 28.00 19.69
N LEU A 659 7.93 27.15 20.60
CA LEU A 659 7.09 26.77 21.74
C LEU A 659 6.87 27.91 22.73
N LYS A 660 7.75 28.89 22.86
CA LYS A 660 7.57 30.05 23.72
C LYS A 660 6.50 31.03 23.20
N GLN A 661 6.23 31.02 21.92
CA GLN A 661 5.16 31.79 21.26
C GLN A 661 3.79 31.18 21.54
#